data_d1bdc7ee011b4a8cecf35fa8c373939e
#
_entry.id   d1bdc7ee011b4a8cecf35fa8c373939e
#
_cell.length_a   1.000
_cell.length_b   1.000
_cell.length_c   1.000
_cell.angle_alpha   90.00
_cell.angle_beta   90.00
_cell.angle_gamma   90.00
#
_symmetry.space_group_name_H-M   'P 1'
#
loop_
_entity.id
_entity.type
_entity.pdbx_description
1 polymer ?
#
loop_
_entity_poly.entity_id
_entity_poly.type
_entity_poly.pdbx_seq_one_letter_code
_entity_poly.pdbx_strand_id
1 'polypeptide(L)'
;MSSAEITIIKRDGKRKGFSVEKIKNAIRKAFLSVGAFATEEDLVNILSHVRITEGMHVEEIQNQVEIGLMAEQYFAVAKSFMLYRQRHSEDREVRDHLDFLIQYCQAENAATGSKYDANANIEKKNLATLIGELPKKNFIRLNRRILTDRLKKMYGKELSDKYIRLLKNHHIYKNDETSLANYCASITMYPWLLEGTKPIGGNSIGPTNLKSFCGGFINLVFMVSSMLSGACATPEFLMYMNHFIGKEYGKDYWKNPDFQADNSIKKRTIDKIITDCFEQIVYSINQPTGARNFQAVFWNISYYDKHYFESIFGEFRFPDGSAPDWDGLSWLQKRFMKWFNAERLKTPLTFPVETMALLTENNEVKDKEWGDFTAEMYSEGHSFFTYMSDNADSLASCCRLRNEIQDNGFSYTLGAGGVSTGSKSVLTINLNRCIQYAVKNGRDYMTYLAEVIDLVHKVQLAYDENLKSLQAQGMLPLFDAGFINIGRQYLTVGINGLVEAAEFLGIEINDNPQYVEFVQNTLGLIEEYNKKYRTKTTLFNCEMIPAENVGVKHAKWDREDGYAVPRDCYNSYFYIVEDKSLNIIDKMRLHGRKYIEHLTGGSALHLNLEEHLSKAQYAQLLRVAAQEGCNYFTFNIPNTICNKCGHISKHYLRECPECHSTDIDYLTRIIGYMKRVSNFSMARQEEAARRFYHRDR
;
A
#
# COMPACT_ATOMS: atom_id res chain seq x y z
N MET A 1 -13.07 56.29 -6.98
CA MET A 1 -13.31 54.88 -6.63
C MET A 1 -12.45 54.05 -7.54
N SER A 2 -11.38 53.42 -7.04
CA SER A 2 -10.51 52.54 -7.85
C SER A 2 -11.33 51.34 -8.26
N SER A 3 -11.45 51.12 -9.59
CA SER A 3 -12.02 49.90 -10.15
C SER A 3 -11.19 48.69 -9.63
N ALA A 4 -11.74 47.91 -8.75
CA ALA A 4 -11.11 46.64 -8.34
C ALA A 4 -10.85 45.83 -9.61
N GLU A 5 -9.58 45.54 -9.92
CA GLU A 5 -9.21 44.68 -11.04
C GLU A 5 -9.79 43.27 -10.79
N ILE A 6 -10.77 42.87 -11.60
CA ILE A 6 -11.34 41.54 -11.56
C ILE A 6 -10.21 40.54 -11.77
N THR A 7 -10.06 39.54 -10.88
CA THR A 7 -9.12 38.44 -11.03
C THR A 7 -9.82 37.20 -11.56
N ILE A 8 -9.13 36.44 -12.39
CA ILE A 8 -9.61 35.18 -12.96
C ILE A 8 -8.67 34.02 -12.55
N ILE A 9 -9.22 32.84 -12.54
CA ILE A 9 -8.45 31.62 -12.28
C ILE A 9 -7.98 31.04 -13.61
N LYS A 10 -6.66 30.95 -13.77
CA LYS A 10 -6.06 30.28 -14.93
C LYS A 10 -6.21 28.75 -14.79
N ARG A 11 -5.90 28.03 -15.89
CA ARG A 11 -5.94 26.55 -15.94
C ARG A 11 -4.99 25.87 -14.95
N ASP A 12 -3.88 26.53 -14.58
CA ASP A 12 -2.92 26.09 -13.57
C ASP A 12 -3.34 26.40 -12.12
N GLY A 13 -4.57 26.91 -11.93
CA GLY A 13 -5.11 27.30 -10.63
C GLY A 13 -4.67 28.68 -10.13
N LYS A 14 -3.72 29.35 -10.80
CA LYS A 14 -3.22 30.66 -10.39
C LYS A 14 -4.21 31.77 -10.69
N ARG A 15 -4.38 32.70 -9.77
CA ARG A 15 -5.14 33.91 -9.97
C ARG A 15 -4.32 34.94 -10.75
N LYS A 16 -4.95 35.62 -11.72
CA LYS A 16 -4.34 36.71 -12.49
C LYS A 16 -5.38 37.75 -12.88
N GLY A 17 -4.97 39.03 -12.96
CA GLY A 17 -5.82 40.09 -13.44
C GLY A 17 -6.42 39.79 -14.81
N PHE A 18 -7.71 40.08 -14.96
CA PHE A 18 -8.47 39.91 -16.18
C PHE A 18 -8.06 40.97 -17.21
N SER A 19 -8.02 40.56 -18.49
CA SER A 19 -7.75 41.48 -19.62
C SER A 19 -8.69 41.16 -20.77
N VAL A 20 -9.58 42.10 -21.06
CA VAL A 20 -10.51 42.04 -22.19
C VAL A 20 -9.77 41.95 -23.52
N GLU A 21 -8.63 42.64 -23.65
CA GLU A 21 -7.87 42.65 -24.89
C GLU A 21 -7.36 41.28 -25.32
N LYS A 22 -7.10 40.39 -24.35
CA LYS A 22 -6.74 39.00 -24.65
C LYS A 22 -7.87 38.20 -25.27
N ILE A 23 -9.12 38.48 -24.90
CA ILE A 23 -10.30 37.87 -25.49
C ILE A 23 -10.51 38.43 -26.89
N LYS A 24 -10.47 39.76 -27.05
CA LYS A 24 -10.59 40.42 -28.37
C LYS A 24 -9.56 39.85 -29.35
N ASN A 25 -8.32 39.68 -28.92
CA ASN A 25 -7.26 39.12 -29.76
C ASN A 25 -7.50 37.65 -30.12
N ALA A 26 -8.08 36.84 -29.21
CA ALA A 26 -8.45 35.48 -29.53
C ALA A 26 -9.59 35.41 -30.56
N ILE A 27 -10.60 36.27 -30.43
CA ILE A 27 -11.70 36.39 -31.40
C ILE A 27 -11.16 36.85 -32.75
N ARG A 28 -10.35 37.93 -32.84
CA ARG A 28 -9.73 38.40 -34.10
C ARG A 28 -8.96 37.27 -34.80
N LYS A 29 -8.18 36.49 -34.08
CA LYS A 29 -7.48 35.34 -34.65
C LYS A 29 -8.42 34.28 -35.22
N ALA A 30 -9.56 34.02 -34.56
CA ALA A 30 -10.55 33.10 -35.06
C ALA A 30 -11.22 33.61 -36.37
N PHE A 31 -11.51 34.89 -36.46
CA PHE A 31 -11.98 35.52 -37.70
C PHE A 31 -10.95 35.38 -38.82
N LEU A 32 -9.69 35.73 -38.56
CA LEU A 32 -8.61 35.61 -39.55
C LEU A 32 -8.44 34.18 -40.07
N SER A 33 -8.65 33.17 -39.20
CA SER A 33 -8.50 31.76 -39.58
C SER A 33 -9.54 31.27 -40.59
N VAL A 34 -10.66 31.97 -40.74
CA VAL A 34 -11.70 31.69 -41.73
C VAL A 34 -11.68 32.69 -42.88
N GLY A 35 -10.64 33.52 -42.98
CA GLY A 35 -10.49 34.53 -44.04
C GLY A 35 -11.34 35.79 -43.86
N ALA A 36 -11.83 36.06 -42.65
CA ALA A 36 -12.64 37.21 -42.30
C ALA A 36 -11.90 38.14 -41.32
N PHE A 37 -12.38 39.39 -41.19
CA PHE A 37 -11.85 40.36 -40.23
C PHE A 37 -12.96 40.78 -39.27
N ALA A 38 -12.67 40.79 -37.97
CA ALA A 38 -13.59 41.31 -36.97
C ALA A 38 -13.48 42.84 -36.90
N THR A 39 -14.61 43.50 -37.00
CA THR A 39 -14.72 44.95 -36.71
C THR A 39 -14.77 45.17 -35.19
N GLU A 40 -14.58 46.42 -34.74
CA GLU A 40 -14.78 46.73 -33.32
C GLU A 40 -16.23 46.52 -32.87
N GLU A 41 -17.19 46.73 -33.78
CA GLU A 41 -18.61 46.48 -33.52
C GLU A 41 -18.89 44.99 -33.31
N ASP A 42 -18.35 44.12 -34.16
CA ASP A 42 -18.45 42.67 -33.99
C ASP A 42 -17.91 42.22 -32.62
N LEU A 43 -16.73 42.77 -32.22
CA LEU A 43 -16.13 42.45 -30.95
C LEU A 43 -16.98 42.91 -29.77
N VAL A 44 -17.59 44.10 -29.84
CA VAL A 44 -18.50 44.63 -28.81
C VAL A 44 -19.75 43.75 -28.70
N ASN A 45 -20.35 43.40 -29.83
CA ASN A 45 -21.55 42.53 -29.83
C ASN A 45 -21.28 41.16 -29.26
N ILE A 46 -20.22 40.46 -29.68
CA ILE A 46 -19.82 39.19 -29.15
C ILE A 46 -19.52 39.26 -27.63
N LEU A 47 -18.80 40.30 -27.20
CA LEU A 47 -18.44 40.50 -25.80
C LEU A 47 -19.65 40.89 -24.93
N SER A 48 -20.74 41.39 -25.47
CA SER A 48 -21.98 41.65 -24.74
C SER A 48 -22.57 40.39 -24.12
N HIS A 49 -22.30 39.23 -24.71
CA HIS A 49 -22.70 37.90 -24.20
C HIS A 49 -21.74 37.33 -23.13
N VAL A 50 -20.59 37.99 -22.87
CA VAL A 50 -19.55 37.49 -21.94
C VAL A 50 -19.63 38.23 -20.60
N ARG A 51 -20.07 37.55 -19.56
CA ARG A 51 -20.14 38.11 -18.21
C ARG A 51 -18.98 37.58 -17.36
N ILE A 52 -18.13 38.46 -16.89
CA ILE A 52 -16.96 38.11 -16.07
C ILE A 52 -17.27 38.40 -14.61
N THR A 53 -17.02 37.42 -13.77
CA THR A 53 -17.13 37.54 -12.30
C THR A 53 -15.79 37.25 -11.63
N GLU A 54 -15.61 37.79 -10.42
CA GLU A 54 -14.40 37.54 -9.59
C GLU A 54 -14.18 36.04 -9.41
N GLY A 55 -12.96 35.58 -9.66
CA GLY A 55 -12.60 34.16 -9.49
C GLY A 55 -13.13 33.23 -10.59
N MET A 56 -13.68 33.76 -11.70
CA MET A 56 -14.15 32.92 -12.80
C MET A 56 -13.01 32.18 -13.51
N HIS A 57 -13.22 30.93 -13.85
CA HIS A 57 -12.24 30.13 -14.60
C HIS A 57 -12.15 30.57 -16.08
N VAL A 58 -10.92 30.58 -16.60
CA VAL A 58 -10.66 30.94 -18.00
C VAL A 58 -11.44 30.07 -18.99
N GLU A 59 -11.74 28.81 -18.66
CA GLU A 59 -12.53 27.93 -19.53
C GLU A 59 -14.00 28.37 -19.61
N GLU A 60 -14.57 28.86 -18.51
CA GLU A 60 -15.93 29.40 -18.49
C GLU A 60 -16.04 30.68 -19.35
N ILE A 61 -15.02 31.53 -19.28
CA ILE A 61 -14.94 32.73 -20.16
C ILE A 61 -14.91 32.32 -21.62
N GLN A 62 -14.10 31.33 -21.98
CA GLN A 62 -14.01 30.83 -23.36
C GLN A 62 -15.33 30.18 -23.83
N ASN A 63 -16.05 29.48 -22.97
CA ASN A 63 -17.37 28.94 -23.28
C ASN A 63 -18.37 30.08 -23.59
N GLN A 64 -18.34 31.16 -22.81
CA GLN A 64 -19.18 32.32 -23.08
C GLN A 64 -18.83 33.02 -24.39
N VAL A 65 -17.54 33.10 -24.77
CA VAL A 65 -17.11 33.60 -26.08
C VAL A 65 -17.65 32.75 -27.23
N GLU A 66 -17.62 31.41 -27.07
CA GLU A 66 -18.23 30.51 -28.08
C GLU A 66 -19.72 30.76 -28.25
N ILE A 67 -20.45 30.89 -27.12
CA ILE A 67 -21.88 31.21 -27.12
C ILE A 67 -22.13 32.58 -27.79
N GLY A 68 -21.31 33.59 -27.47
CA GLY A 68 -21.42 34.90 -28.08
C GLY A 68 -21.21 34.87 -29.60
N LEU A 69 -20.18 34.13 -30.07
CA LEU A 69 -19.95 33.94 -31.50
C LEU A 69 -21.12 33.26 -32.22
N MET A 70 -21.75 32.28 -31.55
CA MET A 70 -22.94 31.59 -32.09
C MET A 70 -24.16 32.51 -32.08
N ALA A 71 -24.37 33.27 -31.00
CA ALA A 71 -25.51 34.18 -30.86
C ALA A 71 -25.49 35.29 -31.93
N GLU A 72 -24.30 35.76 -32.28
CA GLU A 72 -24.08 36.72 -33.35
C GLU A 72 -23.97 36.06 -34.75
N GLN A 73 -24.33 34.77 -34.87
CA GLN A 73 -24.39 33.98 -36.10
C GLN A 73 -23.04 33.76 -36.82
N TYR A 74 -21.90 33.99 -36.15
CA TYR A 74 -20.57 33.74 -36.69
C TYR A 74 -20.19 32.24 -36.57
N PHE A 75 -21.02 31.34 -37.12
CA PHE A 75 -20.86 29.87 -36.94
C PHE A 75 -19.53 29.33 -37.44
N ALA A 76 -19.01 29.80 -38.55
CA ALA A 76 -17.71 29.39 -39.10
C ALA A 76 -16.56 29.79 -38.15
N VAL A 77 -16.64 31.02 -37.62
CA VAL A 77 -15.68 31.56 -36.65
C VAL A 77 -15.76 30.81 -35.33
N ALA A 78 -16.98 30.55 -34.81
CA ALA A 78 -17.20 29.78 -33.61
C ALA A 78 -16.58 28.36 -33.71
N LYS A 79 -16.83 27.67 -34.84
CA LYS A 79 -16.24 26.38 -35.15
C LYS A 79 -14.71 26.44 -35.16
N SER A 80 -14.12 27.43 -35.80
CA SER A 80 -12.67 27.62 -35.83
C SER A 80 -12.11 27.91 -34.44
N PHE A 81 -12.77 28.72 -33.63
CA PHE A 81 -12.39 29.04 -32.28
C PHE A 81 -12.39 27.79 -31.39
N MET A 82 -13.45 26.94 -31.49
CA MET A 82 -13.53 25.66 -30.76
C MET A 82 -12.42 24.69 -31.18
N LEU A 83 -12.19 24.50 -32.49
CA LEU A 83 -11.14 23.64 -33.01
C LEU A 83 -9.74 24.12 -32.60
N TYR A 84 -9.51 25.43 -32.57
CA TYR A 84 -8.28 26.04 -32.09
C TYR A 84 -8.08 25.73 -30.58
N ARG A 85 -9.12 25.90 -29.77
CA ARG A 85 -9.09 25.51 -28.33
C ARG A 85 -8.73 24.06 -28.16
N GLN A 86 -9.37 23.17 -28.93
CA GLN A 86 -9.12 21.73 -28.84
C GLN A 86 -7.67 21.41 -29.19
N ARG A 87 -7.16 21.86 -30.32
CA ARG A 87 -5.75 21.65 -30.73
C ARG A 87 -4.76 22.19 -29.68
N HIS A 88 -4.98 23.37 -29.16
CA HIS A 88 -4.15 23.92 -28.08
C HIS A 88 -4.30 23.15 -26.77
N SER A 89 -5.41 22.47 -26.54
CA SER A 89 -5.56 21.54 -25.37
C SER A 89 -4.72 20.28 -25.56
N GLU A 90 -4.75 19.72 -26.77
CA GLU A 90 -3.94 18.54 -27.16
C GLU A 90 -2.44 18.87 -27.11
N ASP A 91 -2.02 20.00 -27.72
CA ASP A 91 -0.63 20.47 -27.67
C ASP A 91 -0.13 20.72 -26.25
N ARG A 92 -0.99 21.19 -25.34
CA ARG A 92 -0.64 21.37 -23.93
C ARG A 92 -0.50 20.03 -23.22
N GLU A 93 -1.37 19.09 -23.50
CA GLU A 93 -1.28 17.76 -22.92
C GLU A 93 0.03 17.08 -23.33
N VAL A 94 0.44 17.22 -24.59
CA VAL A 94 1.74 16.75 -25.09
C VAL A 94 2.90 17.48 -24.39
N ARG A 95 2.82 18.80 -24.20
CA ARG A 95 3.82 19.57 -23.45
C ARG A 95 3.89 19.14 -22.00
N ASP A 96 2.74 18.98 -21.34
CA ASP A 96 2.69 18.50 -19.94
C ASP A 96 3.39 17.14 -19.82
N HIS A 97 3.21 16.25 -20.80
CA HIS A 97 3.91 14.97 -20.85
C HIS A 97 5.41 15.13 -21.11
N LEU A 98 5.82 16.04 -21.99
CA LEU A 98 7.23 16.31 -22.27
C LEU A 98 7.92 16.91 -21.03
N ASP A 99 7.30 17.89 -20.39
CA ASP A 99 7.81 18.50 -19.16
C ASP A 99 7.94 17.45 -18.04
N PHE A 100 6.95 16.58 -17.92
CA PHE A 100 7.00 15.46 -16.97
C PHE A 100 8.14 14.47 -17.31
N LEU A 101 8.34 14.14 -18.58
CA LEU A 101 9.44 13.28 -19.03
C LEU A 101 10.79 13.86 -18.63
N ILE A 102 10.99 15.16 -18.88
CA ILE A 102 12.24 15.84 -18.51
C ILE A 102 12.44 15.81 -17.00
N GLN A 103 11.41 16.12 -16.20
CA GLN A 103 11.45 16.07 -14.73
C GLN A 103 11.76 14.67 -14.22
N TYR A 104 11.12 13.63 -14.78
CA TYR A 104 11.37 12.25 -14.40
C TYR A 104 12.81 11.80 -14.72
N CYS A 105 13.33 12.18 -15.89
CA CYS A 105 14.72 11.89 -16.26
C CYS A 105 15.74 12.57 -15.34
N GLN A 106 15.46 13.78 -14.88
CA GLN A 106 16.35 14.56 -14.00
C GLN A 106 16.21 14.17 -12.53
N ALA A 107 15.13 13.52 -12.12
CA ALA A 107 14.93 13.11 -10.74
C ALA A 107 16.01 12.12 -10.28
N GLU A 108 16.40 12.18 -9.01
CA GLU A 108 17.44 11.35 -8.41
C GLU A 108 17.09 9.84 -8.50
N ASN A 109 15.86 9.48 -8.17
CA ASN A 109 15.35 8.11 -8.23
C ASN A 109 13.91 8.09 -8.77
N ALA A 110 13.35 6.87 -8.94
CA ALA A 110 12.00 6.69 -9.45
C ALA A 110 10.91 7.22 -8.49
N ALA A 111 11.12 7.08 -7.18
CA ALA A 111 10.16 7.53 -6.17
C ALA A 111 10.06 9.06 -6.16
N THR A 112 11.19 9.77 -6.23
CA THR A 112 11.24 11.24 -6.34
C THR A 112 10.67 11.73 -7.67
N GLY A 113 10.91 11.00 -8.76
CA GLY A 113 10.39 11.33 -10.10
C GLY A 113 8.90 11.09 -10.29
N SER A 114 8.27 10.23 -9.48
CA SER A 114 6.84 9.93 -9.60
C SER A 114 5.98 11.08 -9.09
N LYS A 115 5.08 11.55 -9.93
CA LYS A 115 4.14 12.63 -9.58
C LYS A 115 2.93 12.15 -8.78
N TYR A 116 2.50 10.91 -9.02
CA TYR A 116 1.22 10.43 -8.53
C TYR A 116 1.37 9.38 -7.44
N ASP A 117 2.36 8.51 -7.56
CA ASP A 117 2.49 7.34 -6.71
C ASP A 117 3.95 6.90 -6.64
N ALA A 118 4.69 7.48 -5.68
CA ALA A 118 6.09 7.15 -5.45
C ALA A 118 6.20 5.69 -5.00
N ASN A 119 7.24 5.01 -5.49
CA ASN A 119 7.47 3.61 -5.17
C ASN A 119 8.96 3.30 -5.09
N ALA A 120 9.44 3.07 -3.87
CA ALA A 120 10.83 2.71 -3.62
C ALA A 120 11.21 1.30 -4.13
N ASN A 121 10.24 0.49 -4.54
CA ASN A 121 10.49 -0.84 -5.11
C ASN A 121 11.04 -0.81 -6.55
N ILE A 122 11.12 0.36 -7.17
CA ILE A 122 11.79 0.54 -8.47
C ILE A 122 13.27 0.82 -8.22
N GLU A 123 14.14 -0.14 -8.53
CA GLU A 123 15.59 -0.02 -8.31
C GLU A 123 16.25 0.99 -9.25
N LYS A 124 15.87 0.99 -10.52
CA LYS A 124 16.45 1.88 -11.54
C LYS A 124 15.39 2.42 -12.47
N LYS A 125 15.44 3.72 -12.70
CA LYS A 125 14.64 4.38 -13.74
C LYS A 125 15.03 3.84 -15.13
N ASN A 126 14.02 3.62 -15.96
CA ASN A 126 14.17 3.24 -17.37
C ASN A 126 12.92 3.61 -18.17
N LEU A 127 12.91 3.34 -19.47
CA LEU A 127 11.75 3.67 -20.31
C LEU A 127 10.47 2.93 -19.91
N ALA A 128 10.57 1.69 -19.42
CA ALA A 128 9.38 0.95 -18.98
C ALA A 128 8.76 1.58 -17.72
N THR A 129 9.58 2.05 -16.77
CA THR A 129 9.07 2.77 -15.59
C THR A 129 8.45 4.11 -15.96
N LEU A 130 9.03 4.85 -16.91
CA LEU A 130 8.47 6.09 -17.44
C LEU A 130 7.12 5.86 -18.14
N ILE A 131 7.03 4.83 -19.01
CA ILE A 131 5.78 4.46 -19.68
C ILE A 131 4.69 4.12 -18.65
N GLY A 132 5.06 3.46 -17.55
CA GLY A 132 4.15 3.18 -16.44
C GLY A 132 3.61 4.42 -15.73
N GLU A 133 4.34 5.54 -15.74
CA GLU A 133 3.92 6.80 -15.12
C GLU A 133 2.93 7.61 -16.00
N LEU A 134 3.08 7.58 -17.33
CA LEU A 134 2.32 8.42 -18.27
C LEU A 134 0.79 8.25 -18.17
N PRO A 135 0.21 7.03 -18.07
CA PRO A 135 -1.23 6.86 -18.03
C PRO A 135 -1.86 7.13 -16.66
N LYS A 136 -1.07 7.27 -15.58
CA LYS A 136 -1.58 7.37 -14.21
C LYS A 136 -2.61 8.49 -14.03
N LYS A 137 -2.38 9.67 -14.62
CA LYS A 137 -3.34 10.79 -14.58
C LYS A 137 -4.71 10.40 -15.15
N ASN A 138 -4.72 9.65 -16.24
CA ASN A 138 -5.95 9.23 -16.92
C ASN A 138 -6.65 8.12 -16.12
N PHE A 139 -5.90 7.18 -15.51
CA PHE A 139 -6.50 6.19 -14.60
C PHE A 139 -7.15 6.84 -13.38
N ILE A 140 -6.52 7.84 -12.77
CA ILE A 140 -7.12 8.60 -11.66
C ILE A 140 -8.45 9.23 -12.09
N ARG A 141 -8.47 9.89 -13.26
CA ARG A 141 -9.69 10.50 -13.79
C ARG A 141 -10.80 9.47 -14.05
N LEU A 142 -10.43 8.34 -14.66
CA LEU A 142 -11.35 7.25 -14.95
C LEU A 142 -11.93 6.64 -13.68
N ASN A 143 -11.07 6.29 -12.70
CA ASN A 143 -11.50 5.76 -11.40
C ASN A 143 -12.48 6.70 -10.70
N ARG A 144 -12.16 7.99 -10.64
CA ARG A 144 -13.05 9.00 -10.04
C ARG A 144 -14.38 9.09 -10.77
N ARG A 145 -14.37 9.04 -12.11
CA ARG A 145 -15.58 9.08 -12.90
C ARG A 145 -16.47 7.86 -12.66
N ILE A 146 -15.90 6.66 -12.74
CA ILE A 146 -16.63 5.40 -12.48
C ILE A 146 -17.28 5.45 -11.10
N LEU A 147 -16.50 5.85 -10.08
CA LEU A 147 -16.98 5.87 -8.71
C LEU A 147 -18.03 6.95 -8.45
N THR A 148 -17.86 8.16 -9.00
CA THR A 148 -18.86 9.23 -8.87
C THR A 148 -20.16 8.91 -9.57
N ASP A 149 -20.13 8.30 -10.74
CA ASP A 149 -21.34 7.87 -11.44
C ASP A 149 -22.09 6.77 -10.67
N ARG A 150 -21.36 5.84 -10.05
CA ARG A 150 -21.96 4.82 -9.17
C ARG A 150 -22.57 5.45 -7.91
N LEU A 151 -21.83 6.34 -7.25
CA LEU A 151 -22.32 7.07 -6.07
C LEU A 151 -23.60 7.85 -6.37
N LYS A 152 -23.59 8.56 -7.51
CA LYS A 152 -24.78 9.31 -7.95
C LYS A 152 -25.99 8.41 -8.17
N LYS A 153 -25.77 7.20 -8.72
CA LYS A 153 -26.82 6.21 -8.94
C LYS A 153 -27.35 5.63 -7.62
N MET A 154 -26.48 5.37 -6.64
CA MET A 154 -26.85 4.73 -5.36
C MET A 154 -27.41 5.71 -4.34
N TYR A 155 -26.82 6.91 -4.25
CA TYR A 155 -27.06 7.85 -3.13
C TYR A 155 -27.41 9.28 -3.58
N GLY A 156 -27.54 9.53 -4.88
CA GLY A 156 -27.87 10.84 -5.41
C GLY A 156 -26.67 11.75 -5.67
N LYS A 157 -26.96 12.89 -6.33
CA LYS A 157 -25.94 13.84 -6.78
C LYS A 157 -25.21 14.51 -5.62
N GLU A 158 -25.92 14.87 -4.56
CA GLU A 158 -25.37 15.63 -3.43
C GLU A 158 -24.22 14.87 -2.75
N LEU A 159 -24.39 13.56 -2.48
CA LEU A 159 -23.36 12.73 -1.87
C LEU A 159 -22.16 12.55 -2.81
N SER A 160 -22.39 12.38 -4.11
CA SER A 160 -21.33 12.31 -5.12
C SER A 160 -20.51 13.61 -5.17
N ASP A 161 -21.18 14.78 -5.12
CA ASP A 161 -20.51 16.07 -5.09
C ASP A 161 -19.75 16.29 -3.76
N LYS A 162 -20.30 15.82 -2.63
CA LYS A 162 -19.62 15.87 -1.31
C LYS A 162 -18.32 15.04 -1.34
N TYR A 163 -18.35 13.84 -1.93
CA TYR A 163 -17.15 12.99 -2.09
C TYR A 163 -16.05 13.73 -2.86
N ILE A 164 -16.37 14.33 -4.00
CA ILE A 164 -15.38 15.09 -4.81
C ILE A 164 -14.84 16.29 -4.04
N ARG A 165 -15.69 17.01 -3.28
CA ARG A 165 -15.23 18.12 -2.43
C ARG A 165 -14.23 17.65 -1.37
N LEU A 166 -14.52 16.56 -0.64
CA LEU A 166 -13.62 16.04 0.38
C LEU A 166 -12.30 15.52 -0.19
N LEU A 167 -12.32 14.88 -1.38
CA LEU A 167 -11.10 14.52 -2.10
C LEU A 167 -10.26 15.75 -2.50
N LYS A 168 -10.89 16.76 -3.10
CA LYS A 168 -10.21 17.98 -3.57
C LYS A 168 -9.65 18.80 -2.40
N ASN A 169 -10.35 18.79 -1.29
CA ASN A 169 -9.94 19.50 -0.07
C ASN A 169 -9.09 18.62 0.86
N HIS A 170 -8.65 17.46 0.38
CA HIS A 170 -7.71 16.55 1.05
C HIS A 170 -8.12 16.07 2.45
N HIS A 171 -9.43 16.04 2.75
CA HIS A 171 -9.97 15.41 3.97
C HIS A 171 -9.90 13.88 3.89
N ILE A 172 -10.00 13.36 2.67
CA ILE A 172 -9.88 11.94 2.35
C ILE A 172 -8.93 11.73 1.16
N TYR A 173 -8.31 10.56 1.13
CA TYR A 173 -7.41 10.15 0.05
C TYR A 173 -7.77 8.74 -0.41
N LYS A 174 -8.07 8.55 -1.69
CA LYS A 174 -8.27 7.23 -2.28
C LYS A 174 -6.91 6.65 -2.67
N ASN A 175 -6.53 5.56 -2.01
CA ASN A 175 -5.28 4.87 -2.30
C ASN A 175 -5.37 4.17 -3.66
N ASP A 176 -4.24 4.10 -4.36
CA ASP A 176 -4.07 3.40 -5.64
C ASP A 176 -5.08 3.75 -6.74
N GLU A 177 -5.52 5.01 -6.82
CA GLU A 177 -6.32 5.51 -7.95
C GLU A 177 -5.60 5.40 -9.30
N THR A 178 -4.31 5.13 -9.29
CA THR A 178 -3.46 4.94 -10.48
C THR A 178 -3.66 3.57 -11.15
N SER A 179 -4.45 2.69 -10.55
CA SER A 179 -4.79 1.35 -11.06
C SER A 179 -6.31 1.10 -10.97
N LEU A 180 -6.83 0.24 -11.84
CA LEU A 180 -8.21 -0.29 -11.74
C LEU A 180 -8.25 -1.64 -11.03
N ALA A 181 -7.09 -2.22 -10.70
CA ALA A 181 -6.99 -3.53 -10.08
C ALA A 181 -7.42 -3.51 -8.61
N ASN A 182 -7.80 -4.68 -8.09
CA ASN A 182 -8.02 -4.91 -6.68
C ASN A 182 -6.76 -4.58 -5.86
N TYR A 183 -6.91 -4.17 -4.59
CA TYR A 183 -5.78 -3.64 -3.82
C TYR A 183 -4.75 -4.72 -3.47
N CYS A 184 -4.95 -5.48 -2.41
CA CYS A 184 -4.04 -6.52 -1.93
C CYS A 184 -4.81 -7.80 -1.68
N ALA A 185 -4.14 -8.96 -1.87
CA ALA A 185 -4.75 -10.23 -1.58
C ALA A 185 -3.79 -11.23 -0.95
N SER A 186 -4.33 -12.02 -0.04
CA SER A 186 -3.81 -13.31 0.38
C SER A 186 -4.57 -14.36 -0.39
N ILE A 187 -3.87 -15.17 -1.16
CA ILE A 187 -4.49 -16.18 -2.03
C ILE A 187 -4.38 -17.58 -1.41
N THR A 188 -5.40 -18.42 -1.68
CA THR A 188 -5.18 -19.86 -1.60
C THR A 188 -4.60 -20.38 -2.90
N MET A 189 -3.68 -21.32 -2.82
CA MET A 189 -3.10 -21.98 -4.00
C MET A 189 -3.85 -23.26 -4.40
N TYR A 190 -4.92 -23.64 -3.68
CA TYR A 190 -5.64 -24.88 -3.90
C TYR A 190 -6.20 -25.03 -5.36
N PRO A 191 -6.83 -23.98 -5.96
CA PRO A 191 -7.26 -24.07 -7.36
C PRO A 191 -6.11 -24.34 -8.33
N TRP A 192 -4.92 -23.81 -8.06
CA TRP A 192 -3.74 -24.06 -8.88
C TRP A 192 -3.25 -25.52 -8.80
N LEU A 193 -3.36 -26.17 -7.65
CA LEU A 193 -3.06 -27.60 -7.55
C LEU A 193 -3.97 -28.46 -8.43
N LEU A 194 -5.25 -28.07 -8.55
CA LEU A 194 -6.26 -28.81 -9.32
C LEU A 194 -6.15 -28.55 -10.82
N GLU A 195 -6.10 -27.28 -11.23
CA GLU A 195 -6.31 -26.88 -12.62
C GLU A 195 -5.12 -26.11 -13.23
N GLY A 196 -4.08 -25.87 -12.45
CA GLY A 196 -2.96 -25.06 -12.89
C GLY A 196 -3.33 -23.57 -13.05
N THR A 197 -2.77 -22.91 -14.05
CA THR A 197 -3.04 -21.50 -14.34
C THR A 197 -4.13 -21.25 -15.38
N LYS A 198 -4.73 -22.31 -15.92
CA LYS A 198 -5.76 -22.21 -16.97
C LYS A 198 -6.94 -21.31 -16.59
N PRO A 199 -7.52 -21.40 -15.37
CA PRO A 199 -8.66 -20.59 -15.00
C PRO A 199 -8.37 -19.08 -14.95
N ILE A 200 -7.11 -18.70 -14.85
CA ILE A 200 -6.65 -17.30 -14.82
C ILE A 200 -5.94 -16.87 -16.10
N GLY A 201 -6.15 -17.61 -17.20
CA GLY A 201 -5.65 -17.25 -18.53
C GLY A 201 -4.26 -17.77 -18.88
N GLY A 202 -3.66 -18.63 -18.06
CA GLY A 202 -2.41 -19.33 -18.37
C GLY A 202 -2.64 -20.68 -19.05
N ASN A 203 -1.54 -21.40 -19.33
CA ASN A 203 -1.59 -22.71 -20.01
C ASN A 203 -0.96 -23.85 -19.20
N SER A 204 -0.50 -23.60 -17.95
CA SER A 204 0.09 -24.66 -17.14
C SER A 204 -0.97 -25.53 -16.49
N ILE A 205 -0.62 -26.80 -16.29
CA ILE A 205 -1.35 -27.76 -15.46
C ILE A 205 -0.89 -27.63 -13.98
N GLY A 206 -1.61 -28.23 -13.05
CA GLY A 206 -1.21 -28.31 -11.66
C GLY A 206 0.16 -28.99 -11.48
N PRO A 207 0.94 -28.63 -10.46
CA PRO A 207 2.25 -29.23 -10.21
C PRO A 207 2.13 -30.69 -9.77
N THR A 208 3.05 -31.53 -10.22
CA THR A 208 3.06 -32.98 -9.90
C THR A 208 4.29 -33.40 -9.10
N ASN A 209 5.35 -32.58 -9.07
CA ASN A 209 6.60 -32.82 -8.36
C ASN A 209 7.22 -31.49 -7.92
N LEU A 210 8.30 -31.54 -7.12
CA LEU A 210 8.96 -30.36 -6.56
C LEU A 210 9.42 -29.36 -7.64
N LYS A 211 10.01 -29.87 -8.72
CA LYS A 211 10.50 -29.01 -9.82
C LYS A 211 9.37 -28.26 -10.51
N SER A 212 8.26 -28.95 -10.82
CA SER A 212 7.08 -28.32 -11.44
C SER A 212 6.37 -27.38 -10.46
N PHE A 213 6.41 -27.67 -9.14
CA PHE A 213 5.94 -26.75 -8.11
C PHE A 213 6.75 -25.45 -8.13
N CYS A 214 8.07 -25.51 -8.04
CA CYS A 214 8.92 -24.31 -7.98
C CYS A 214 8.74 -23.41 -9.22
N GLY A 215 8.82 -23.98 -10.41
CA GLY A 215 8.64 -23.21 -11.66
C GLY A 215 7.22 -22.68 -11.86
N GLY A 216 6.22 -23.49 -11.54
CA GLY A 216 4.82 -23.11 -11.63
C GLY A 216 4.43 -22.04 -10.61
N PHE A 217 4.97 -22.12 -9.38
CA PHE A 217 4.76 -21.13 -8.34
C PHE A 217 5.25 -19.74 -8.73
N ILE A 218 6.44 -19.63 -9.32
CA ILE A 218 6.96 -18.36 -9.83
C ILE A 218 5.99 -17.74 -10.84
N ASN A 219 5.52 -18.54 -11.80
CA ASN A 219 4.57 -18.08 -12.81
C ASN A 219 3.22 -17.67 -12.18
N LEU A 220 2.71 -18.46 -11.23
CA LEU A 220 1.49 -18.15 -10.52
C LEU A 220 1.60 -16.77 -9.81
N VAL A 221 2.68 -16.55 -9.06
CA VAL A 221 2.88 -15.29 -8.32
C VAL A 221 2.98 -14.10 -9.28
N PHE A 222 3.65 -14.23 -10.42
CA PHE A 222 3.69 -13.18 -11.45
C PHE A 222 2.32 -12.89 -12.05
N MET A 223 1.54 -13.92 -12.39
CA MET A 223 0.20 -13.75 -12.96
C MET A 223 -0.75 -13.10 -11.94
N VAL A 224 -0.80 -13.62 -10.71
CA VAL A 224 -1.65 -13.05 -9.64
C VAL A 224 -1.27 -11.61 -9.36
N SER A 225 0.02 -11.33 -9.20
CA SER A 225 0.50 -9.98 -8.88
C SER A 225 0.21 -8.95 -9.98
N SER A 226 0.09 -9.38 -11.24
CA SER A 226 -0.29 -8.50 -12.35
C SER A 226 -1.75 -8.05 -12.30
N MET A 227 -2.59 -8.75 -11.56
CA MET A 227 -4.02 -8.47 -11.37
C MET A 227 -4.33 -7.73 -10.05
N LEU A 228 -3.29 -7.39 -9.27
CA LEU A 228 -3.39 -6.68 -8.00
C LEU A 228 -2.61 -5.36 -8.05
N SER A 229 -3.10 -4.32 -7.38
CA SER A 229 -2.38 -3.05 -7.27
C SER A 229 -1.23 -3.12 -6.27
N GLY A 230 -1.38 -3.90 -5.20
CA GLY A 230 -0.46 -3.99 -4.07
C GLY A 230 0.16 -5.38 -3.88
N ALA A 231 0.13 -5.87 -2.66
CA ALA A 231 0.79 -7.11 -2.26
C ALA A 231 0.02 -8.38 -2.66
N CYS A 232 0.79 -9.44 -2.92
CA CYS A 232 0.32 -10.80 -3.08
C CYS A 232 0.91 -11.66 -1.96
N ALA A 233 0.08 -12.15 -1.03
CA ALA A 233 0.50 -13.07 0.02
C ALA A 233 0.15 -14.51 -0.34
N THR A 234 1.08 -15.42 -0.05
CA THR A 234 0.93 -16.87 -0.23
C THR A 234 1.22 -17.60 1.08
N PRO A 235 0.33 -17.51 2.07
CA PRO A 235 0.58 -18.05 3.42
C PRO A 235 0.74 -19.58 3.45
N GLU A 236 0.25 -20.28 2.44
CA GLU A 236 0.35 -21.75 2.29
C GLU A 236 1.67 -22.20 1.64
N PHE A 237 2.53 -21.28 1.17
CA PHE A 237 3.68 -21.60 0.30
C PHE A 237 4.57 -22.71 0.84
N LEU A 238 5.08 -22.59 2.07
CA LEU A 238 5.98 -23.60 2.63
C LEU A 238 5.27 -24.91 2.94
N MET A 239 3.98 -24.88 3.29
CA MET A 239 3.19 -26.10 3.50
C MET A 239 3.05 -26.91 2.20
N TYR A 240 2.79 -26.24 1.08
CA TYR A 240 2.72 -26.90 -0.23
C TYR A 240 4.10 -27.39 -0.68
N MET A 241 5.14 -26.61 -0.47
CA MET A 241 6.51 -27.03 -0.79
C MET A 241 6.90 -28.26 0.00
N ASN A 242 6.61 -28.31 1.29
CA ASN A 242 6.83 -29.48 2.15
C ASN A 242 6.12 -30.72 1.62
N HIS A 243 4.87 -30.60 1.17
CA HIS A 243 4.12 -31.68 0.57
C HIS A 243 4.84 -32.26 -0.66
N PHE A 244 5.33 -31.45 -1.59
CA PHE A 244 6.04 -31.92 -2.78
C PHE A 244 7.41 -32.50 -2.46
N ILE A 245 8.13 -31.97 -1.48
CA ILE A 245 9.39 -32.56 -0.99
C ILE A 245 9.10 -33.94 -0.40
N GLY A 246 8.08 -34.03 0.47
CA GLY A 246 7.69 -35.31 1.09
C GLY A 246 7.21 -36.37 0.09
N LYS A 247 6.57 -35.98 -1.01
CA LYS A 247 6.19 -36.89 -2.11
C LYS A 247 7.41 -37.44 -2.87
N GLU A 248 8.46 -36.64 -3.02
CA GLU A 248 9.63 -37.01 -3.81
C GLU A 248 10.69 -37.75 -2.99
N TYR A 249 10.91 -37.35 -1.73
CA TYR A 249 11.99 -37.86 -0.87
C TYR A 249 11.51 -38.61 0.39
N GLY A 250 10.19 -38.77 0.56
CA GLY A 250 9.59 -39.36 1.75
C GLY A 250 9.29 -38.33 2.84
N LYS A 251 8.28 -38.61 3.69
CA LYS A 251 7.83 -37.66 4.72
C LYS A 251 8.92 -37.34 5.76
N ASP A 252 9.83 -38.27 6.01
CA ASP A 252 10.92 -38.13 6.98
C ASP A 252 12.22 -37.53 6.37
N TYR A 253 12.16 -36.92 5.20
CA TYR A 253 13.32 -36.32 4.51
C TYR A 253 14.15 -35.39 5.40
N TRP A 254 13.50 -34.68 6.30
CA TRP A 254 14.10 -33.72 7.23
C TRP A 254 14.95 -34.36 8.33
N LYS A 255 14.80 -35.67 8.59
CA LYS A 255 15.63 -36.42 9.55
C LYS A 255 17.02 -36.72 8.98
N ASN A 256 17.17 -36.79 7.66
CA ASN A 256 18.45 -37.02 6.99
C ASN A 256 18.61 -36.12 5.75
N PRO A 257 18.71 -34.80 5.96
CA PRO A 257 18.78 -33.83 4.85
C PRO A 257 20.07 -33.96 4.02
N ASP A 258 21.13 -34.54 4.59
CA ASP A 258 22.42 -34.77 3.91
C ASP A 258 22.41 -36.03 3.05
N PHE A 259 21.30 -36.77 2.98
CA PHE A 259 21.19 -37.93 2.10
C PHE A 259 21.37 -37.52 0.63
N GLN A 260 22.22 -38.27 -0.07
CA GLN A 260 22.47 -38.05 -1.49
C GLN A 260 21.28 -38.54 -2.33
N ALA A 261 20.41 -37.62 -2.72
CA ALA A 261 19.19 -37.90 -3.45
C ALA A 261 19.36 -37.97 -4.96
N ASP A 262 20.49 -37.48 -5.48
CA ASP A 262 20.73 -37.36 -6.92
C ASP A 262 21.88 -38.30 -7.34
N ASN A 263 21.58 -39.27 -8.18
CA ASN A 263 22.57 -40.18 -8.84
C ASN A 263 23.35 -39.51 -9.97
N SER A 264 23.13 -38.20 -10.21
CA SER A 264 23.88 -37.43 -11.19
C SER A 264 25.35 -37.27 -10.77
N ILE A 265 26.21 -36.85 -11.72
CA ILE A 265 27.62 -36.58 -11.48
C ILE A 265 27.84 -35.58 -10.31
N LYS A 266 26.84 -34.71 -10.05
CA LYS A 266 26.92 -33.69 -9.00
C LYS A 266 26.56 -34.17 -7.60
N LYS A 267 25.97 -35.35 -7.42
CA LYS A 267 25.62 -36.00 -6.13
C LYS A 267 25.07 -34.98 -5.09
N ARG A 268 23.94 -34.31 -5.43
CA ARG A 268 23.35 -33.31 -4.53
C ARG A 268 22.62 -33.97 -3.37
N THR A 269 22.74 -33.38 -2.18
CA THR A 269 21.93 -33.75 -1.01
C THR A 269 20.51 -33.19 -1.10
N ILE A 270 19.58 -33.72 -0.31
CA ILE A 270 18.21 -33.19 -0.21
C ILE A 270 18.24 -31.72 0.20
N ASP A 271 19.06 -31.37 1.21
CA ASP A 271 19.21 -29.96 1.66
C ASP A 271 19.68 -29.04 0.53
N LYS A 272 20.64 -29.49 -0.29
CA LYS A 272 21.12 -28.68 -1.42
C LYS A 272 20.03 -28.52 -2.49
N ILE A 273 19.24 -29.55 -2.76
CA ILE A 273 18.12 -29.48 -3.72
C ILE A 273 17.07 -28.49 -3.21
N ILE A 274 16.73 -28.55 -1.92
CA ILE A 274 15.78 -27.61 -1.30
C ILE A 274 16.32 -26.17 -1.38
N THR A 275 17.61 -25.99 -1.07
CA THR A 275 18.28 -24.68 -1.17
C THR A 275 18.26 -24.14 -2.60
N ASP A 276 18.54 -24.97 -3.60
CA ASP A 276 18.46 -24.58 -5.03
C ASP A 276 17.03 -24.11 -5.41
N CYS A 277 15.99 -24.77 -4.84
CA CYS A 277 14.61 -24.34 -5.02
C CYS A 277 14.33 -22.97 -4.37
N PHE A 278 14.84 -22.72 -3.16
CA PHE A 278 14.72 -21.42 -2.50
C PHE A 278 15.40 -20.32 -3.34
N GLU A 279 16.63 -20.56 -3.79
CA GLU A 279 17.37 -19.64 -4.66
C GLU A 279 16.58 -19.33 -5.93
N GLN A 280 16.08 -20.36 -6.62
CA GLN A 280 15.31 -20.19 -7.85
C GLN A 280 14.06 -19.34 -7.64
N ILE A 281 13.29 -19.60 -6.60
CA ILE A 281 12.02 -18.89 -6.33
C ILE A 281 12.29 -17.47 -5.89
N VAL A 282 13.14 -17.28 -4.87
CA VAL A 282 13.34 -15.96 -4.27
C VAL A 282 14.02 -15.00 -5.23
N TYR A 283 15.07 -15.43 -5.94
CA TYR A 283 15.73 -14.58 -6.92
C TYR A 283 14.83 -14.24 -8.11
N SER A 284 14.01 -15.19 -8.58
CA SER A 284 13.08 -14.92 -9.69
C SER A 284 12.03 -13.87 -9.30
N ILE A 285 11.43 -13.99 -8.10
CA ILE A 285 10.37 -13.07 -7.65
C ILE A 285 10.90 -11.68 -7.32
N ASN A 286 12.19 -11.57 -6.92
CA ASN A 286 12.83 -10.27 -6.71
C ASN A 286 13.25 -9.56 -8.01
N GLN A 287 13.12 -10.20 -9.17
CA GLN A 287 13.40 -9.52 -10.44
C GLN A 287 12.27 -8.55 -10.83
N PRO A 288 12.60 -7.35 -11.32
CA PRO A 288 11.61 -6.45 -11.88
C PRO A 288 10.91 -7.06 -13.09
N THR A 289 9.57 -6.95 -13.16
CA THR A 289 8.78 -7.50 -14.27
C THR A 289 7.97 -6.43 -14.98
N GLY A 290 7.77 -6.60 -16.29
CA GLY A 290 6.96 -5.70 -17.11
C GLY A 290 5.49 -5.64 -16.67
N ALA A 291 4.93 -6.76 -16.19
CA ALA A 291 3.56 -6.83 -15.66
C ALA A 291 3.31 -5.93 -14.43
N ARG A 292 4.37 -5.50 -13.75
CA ARG A 292 4.32 -4.62 -12.58
C ARG A 292 5.00 -3.26 -12.82
N ASN A 293 4.99 -2.73 -14.03
CA ASN A 293 5.68 -1.48 -14.36
C ASN A 293 7.15 -1.48 -13.92
N PHE A 294 7.84 -2.58 -14.18
CA PHE A 294 9.25 -2.79 -13.84
C PHE A 294 9.56 -2.74 -12.33
N GLN A 295 8.66 -3.30 -11.53
CA GLN A 295 8.83 -3.53 -10.10
C GLN A 295 8.97 -5.03 -9.81
N ALA A 296 9.66 -5.39 -8.73
CA ALA A 296 9.57 -6.72 -8.17
C ALA A 296 8.16 -6.97 -7.58
N VAL A 297 7.76 -8.23 -7.48
CA VAL A 297 6.48 -8.58 -6.86
C VAL A 297 6.54 -8.32 -5.37
N PHE A 298 5.56 -7.59 -4.84
CA PHE A 298 5.40 -7.42 -3.40
C PHE A 298 4.82 -8.72 -2.80
N TRP A 299 5.70 -9.70 -2.62
CA TRP A 299 5.37 -11.04 -2.17
C TRP A 299 5.52 -11.16 -0.65
N ASN A 300 4.55 -11.84 -0.01
CA ASN A 300 4.56 -12.11 1.44
C ASN A 300 4.37 -13.61 1.70
N ILE A 301 5.05 -14.10 2.74
CA ILE A 301 4.88 -15.45 3.27
C ILE A 301 4.66 -15.41 4.78
N SER A 302 4.11 -16.50 5.31
CA SER A 302 3.89 -16.67 6.74
C SER A 302 4.57 -17.92 7.25
N TYR A 303 5.05 -17.84 8.48
CA TYR A 303 5.49 -18.97 9.31
C TYR A 303 4.53 -19.11 10.47
N TYR A 304 4.41 -20.32 10.97
CA TYR A 304 3.47 -20.66 12.03
C TYR A 304 4.17 -21.41 13.14
N ASP A 305 3.76 -21.19 14.40
CA ASP A 305 3.97 -22.15 15.44
C ASP A 305 3.02 -23.35 15.26
N LYS A 306 3.23 -24.42 16.04
CA LYS A 306 2.42 -25.65 15.92
C LYS A 306 0.94 -25.40 16.16
N HIS A 307 0.60 -24.68 17.21
CA HIS A 307 -0.79 -24.45 17.60
C HIS A 307 -1.53 -23.57 16.60
N TYR A 308 -0.84 -22.56 16.11
CA TYR A 308 -1.39 -21.68 15.07
C TYR A 308 -1.65 -22.44 13.76
N PHE A 309 -0.67 -23.26 13.36
CA PHE A 309 -0.78 -24.12 12.18
C PHE A 309 -1.94 -25.13 12.31
N GLU A 310 -2.03 -25.84 13.40
CA GLU A 310 -3.10 -26.82 13.65
C GLU A 310 -4.49 -26.17 13.61
N SER A 311 -4.62 -24.95 14.15
CA SER A 311 -5.90 -24.23 14.14
C SER A 311 -6.33 -23.81 12.74
N ILE A 312 -5.40 -23.41 11.86
CA ILE A 312 -5.72 -22.95 10.50
C ILE A 312 -5.81 -24.14 9.52
N PHE A 313 -4.88 -25.09 9.60
CA PHE A 313 -4.70 -26.12 8.59
C PHE A 313 -4.95 -27.56 9.08
N GLY A 314 -5.38 -27.76 10.30
CA GLY A 314 -5.62 -29.11 10.85
C GLY A 314 -6.60 -29.95 10.04
N GLU A 315 -7.66 -29.30 9.53
CA GLU A 315 -8.67 -29.95 8.68
C GLU A 315 -8.35 -29.90 7.18
N PHE A 316 -7.25 -29.25 6.79
CA PHE A 316 -6.85 -29.16 5.39
C PHE A 316 -6.48 -30.54 4.82
N ARG A 317 -6.84 -30.77 3.55
CA ARG A 317 -6.42 -31.95 2.80
C ARG A 317 -5.96 -31.55 1.40
N PHE A 318 -4.81 -32.09 1.00
CA PHE A 318 -4.35 -31.95 -0.40
C PHE A 318 -5.27 -32.71 -1.36
N PRO A 319 -5.21 -32.44 -2.67
CA PRO A 319 -6.04 -33.12 -3.66
C PRO A 319 -5.91 -34.66 -3.66
N ASP A 320 -4.79 -35.20 -3.19
CA ASP A 320 -4.54 -36.64 -3.03
C ASP A 320 -5.09 -37.23 -1.69
N GLY A 321 -5.79 -36.39 -0.89
CA GLY A 321 -6.37 -36.77 0.39
C GLY A 321 -5.39 -36.73 1.56
N SER A 322 -4.10 -36.46 1.34
CA SER A 322 -3.11 -36.40 2.42
C SER A 322 -3.29 -35.15 3.29
N ALA A 323 -3.00 -35.27 4.58
CA ALA A 323 -2.94 -34.14 5.49
C ALA A 323 -1.57 -33.47 5.43
N PRO A 324 -1.48 -32.17 5.78
CA PRO A 324 -0.20 -31.51 5.96
C PRO A 324 0.64 -32.19 7.05
N ASP A 325 1.94 -32.26 6.83
CA ASP A 325 2.91 -32.78 7.78
C ASP A 325 3.58 -31.64 8.55
N TRP A 326 3.34 -31.58 9.85
CA TRP A 326 3.88 -30.53 10.70
C TRP A 326 5.40 -30.65 10.91
N ASP A 327 5.91 -31.86 11.14
CA ASP A 327 7.32 -32.02 11.51
C ASP A 327 8.24 -31.60 10.35
N GLY A 328 7.94 -32.05 9.15
CA GLY A 328 8.64 -31.61 7.94
C GLY A 328 8.47 -30.10 7.69
N LEU A 329 7.25 -29.57 7.86
CA LEU A 329 7.00 -28.12 7.71
C LEU A 329 7.76 -27.31 8.75
N SER A 330 7.77 -27.71 10.02
CA SER A 330 8.50 -27.02 11.08
C SER A 330 10.00 -26.92 10.75
N TRP A 331 10.60 -28.03 10.30
CA TRP A 331 11.98 -28.05 9.84
C TRP A 331 12.19 -27.12 8.63
N LEU A 332 11.32 -27.20 7.64
CA LEU A 332 11.44 -26.43 6.39
C LEU A 332 11.31 -24.91 6.65
N GLN A 333 10.40 -24.49 7.51
CA GLN A 333 10.23 -23.10 7.93
C GLN A 333 11.53 -22.55 8.58
N LYS A 334 12.08 -23.29 9.55
CA LYS A 334 13.33 -22.90 10.21
C LYS A 334 14.50 -22.86 9.22
N ARG A 335 14.55 -23.83 8.30
CA ARG A 335 15.59 -23.91 7.26
C ARG A 335 15.51 -22.74 6.27
N PHE A 336 14.29 -22.38 5.85
CA PHE A 336 14.09 -21.23 4.97
C PHE A 336 14.50 -19.92 5.64
N MET A 337 14.06 -19.66 6.88
CA MET A 337 14.44 -18.43 7.61
C MET A 337 15.96 -18.29 7.76
N LYS A 338 16.64 -19.36 8.18
CA LYS A 338 18.11 -19.34 8.34
C LYS A 338 18.82 -19.11 7.00
N TRP A 339 18.37 -19.76 5.94
CA TRP A 339 18.90 -19.56 4.60
C TRP A 339 18.69 -18.11 4.11
N PHE A 340 17.48 -17.60 4.22
CA PHE A 340 17.15 -16.27 3.72
C PHE A 340 17.86 -15.15 4.50
N ASN A 341 18.04 -15.36 5.81
CA ASN A 341 18.86 -14.47 6.65
C ASN A 341 20.31 -14.40 6.18
N ALA A 342 20.91 -15.54 5.83
CA ALA A 342 22.27 -15.60 5.27
C ALA A 342 22.34 -15.02 3.86
N GLU A 343 21.34 -15.28 3.02
CA GLU A 343 21.31 -14.85 1.63
C GLU A 343 21.20 -13.33 1.48
N ARG A 344 20.53 -12.66 2.41
CA ARG A 344 20.44 -11.19 2.49
C ARG A 344 21.78 -10.48 2.74
N LEU A 345 22.81 -11.20 3.17
CA LEU A 345 24.19 -10.65 3.26
C LEU A 345 24.90 -10.65 1.91
N LYS A 346 24.45 -11.42 0.93
CA LYS A 346 25.04 -11.47 -0.40
C LYS A 346 24.44 -10.41 -1.34
N THR A 347 23.15 -10.12 -1.18
CA THR A 347 22.43 -9.17 -2.02
C THR A 347 21.19 -8.63 -1.31
N PRO A 348 20.76 -7.38 -1.60
CA PRO A 348 19.63 -6.75 -0.92
C PRO A 348 18.28 -7.32 -1.39
N LEU A 349 17.96 -8.55 -0.97
CA LEU A 349 16.67 -9.18 -1.26
C LEU A 349 15.55 -8.55 -0.42
N THR A 350 14.61 -7.91 -1.09
CA THR A 350 13.45 -7.26 -0.46
C THR A 350 12.37 -8.26 -0.10
N PHE A 351 12.09 -9.19 -1.00
CA PHE A 351 10.99 -10.16 -0.88
C PHE A 351 11.48 -11.60 -0.74
N PRO A 352 10.72 -12.46 -0.04
CA PRO A 352 9.42 -12.19 0.58
C PRO A 352 9.51 -11.25 1.80
N VAL A 353 8.39 -10.54 2.07
CA VAL A 353 8.14 -10.03 3.42
C VAL A 353 7.67 -11.20 4.24
N GLU A 354 8.32 -11.40 5.38
CA GLU A 354 8.12 -12.57 6.24
C GLU A 354 7.33 -12.18 7.48
N THR A 355 6.38 -13.01 7.87
CA THR A 355 5.61 -12.84 9.12
C THR A 355 5.62 -14.16 9.91
N MET A 356 6.13 -14.13 11.13
CA MET A 356 6.04 -15.21 12.09
C MET A 356 4.75 -15.07 12.90
N ALA A 357 3.83 -16.01 12.76
CA ALA A 357 2.59 -16.08 13.52
C ALA A 357 2.76 -16.96 14.75
N LEU A 358 2.61 -16.36 15.93
CA LEU A 358 2.71 -17.01 17.23
C LEU A 358 1.37 -16.91 17.97
N LEU A 359 0.87 -18.06 18.45
CA LEU A 359 -0.30 -18.06 19.31
C LEU A 359 0.11 -17.72 20.74
N THR A 360 -0.67 -16.86 21.38
CA THR A 360 -0.48 -16.50 22.79
C THR A 360 -1.58 -17.10 23.65
N GLU A 361 -1.22 -17.47 24.88
CA GLU A 361 -2.12 -17.95 25.90
C GLU A 361 -1.69 -17.38 27.27
N ASN A 362 -2.61 -16.82 28.01
CA ASN A 362 -2.32 -16.17 29.31
C ASN A 362 -1.24 -15.08 29.22
N ASN A 363 -1.23 -14.28 28.14
CA ASN A 363 -0.26 -13.24 27.87
C ASN A 363 1.21 -13.74 27.71
N GLU A 364 1.39 -14.98 27.30
CA GLU A 364 2.69 -15.56 26.94
C GLU A 364 2.59 -16.28 25.59
N VAL A 365 3.73 -16.45 24.91
CA VAL A 365 3.80 -17.30 23.72
C VAL A 365 3.53 -18.74 24.12
N LYS A 366 2.53 -19.38 23.51
CA LYS A 366 2.08 -20.72 23.86
C LYS A 366 3.12 -21.79 23.49
N ASP A 367 3.68 -21.70 22.30
CA ASP A 367 4.75 -22.57 21.81
C ASP A 367 6.12 -22.01 22.18
N LYS A 368 6.71 -22.50 23.25
CA LYS A 368 8.01 -22.03 23.76
C LYS A 368 9.14 -22.29 22.78
N GLU A 369 9.13 -23.39 22.05
CA GLU A 369 10.17 -23.71 21.06
C GLU A 369 10.18 -22.67 19.93
N TRP A 370 9.01 -22.30 19.41
CA TRP A 370 8.88 -21.28 18.38
C TRP A 370 9.12 -19.87 18.91
N GLY A 371 8.75 -19.59 20.15
CA GLY A 371 9.12 -18.33 20.82
C GLY A 371 10.64 -18.17 20.93
N ASP A 372 11.34 -19.22 21.38
CA ASP A 372 12.80 -19.25 21.49
C ASP A 372 13.49 -19.14 20.13
N PHE A 373 12.97 -19.82 19.09
CA PHE A 373 13.47 -19.73 17.74
C PHE A 373 13.27 -18.33 17.14
N THR A 374 12.13 -17.69 17.40
CA THR A 374 11.86 -16.31 16.99
C THR A 374 12.87 -15.35 17.60
N ALA A 375 13.16 -15.48 18.91
CA ALA A 375 14.17 -14.68 19.59
C ALA A 375 15.59 -14.94 19.06
N GLU A 376 15.91 -16.19 18.71
CA GLU A 376 17.18 -16.58 18.08
C GLU A 376 17.34 -15.88 16.73
N MET A 377 16.33 -15.94 15.86
CA MET A 377 16.41 -15.32 14.53
C MET A 377 16.58 -13.80 14.60
N TYR A 378 15.92 -13.12 15.56
CA TYR A 378 16.17 -11.70 15.81
C TYR A 378 17.61 -11.43 16.28
N SER A 379 18.14 -12.28 17.18
CA SER A 379 19.52 -12.13 17.69
C SER A 379 20.58 -12.39 16.60
N GLU A 380 20.26 -13.19 15.58
CA GLU A 380 21.09 -13.40 14.39
C GLU A 380 20.93 -12.26 13.35
N GLY A 381 20.13 -11.22 13.65
CA GLY A 381 19.92 -10.06 12.79
C GLY A 381 19.00 -10.32 11.61
N HIS A 382 18.12 -11.31 11.72
CA HIS A 382 17.07 -11.50 10.70
C HIS A 382 15.96 -10.46 10.83
N SER A 383 15.52 -9.90 9.71
CA SER A 383 14.47 -8.88 9.67
C SER A 383 13.16 -9.47 9.14
N PHE A 384 12.20 -9.65 10.03
CA PHE A 384 10.86 -10.17 9.75
C PHE A 384 9.85 -9.53 10.70
N PHE A 385 8.55 -9.70 10.44
CA PHE A 385 7.49 -9.32 11.37
C PHE A 385 7.10 -10.48 12.28
N THR A 386 6.75 -10.17 13.51
CA THR A 386 6.08 -11.09 14.43
C THR A 386 4.61 -10.66 14.54
N TYR A 387 3.71 -11.61 14.34
CA TYR A 387 2.29 -11.47 14.60
C TYR A 387 1.90 -12.36 15.79
N MET A 388 1.35 -11.74 16.82
CA MET A 388 0.88 -12.44 18.02
C MET A 388 -0.63 -12.29 18.16
N SER A 389 -1.31 -13.40 18.43
CA SER A 389 -2.75 -13.41 18.68
C SER A 389 -3.10 -14.47 19.72
N ASP A 390 -4.08 -14.19 20.56
CA ASP A 390 -4.72 -15.17 21.45
C ASP A 390 -5.77 -16.02 20.72
N ASN A 391 -6.03 -15.70 19.45
CA ASN A 391 -6.95 -16.40 18.59
C ASN A 391 -6.31 -16.64 17.22
N ALA A 392 -6.35 -17.87 16.72
CA ALA A 392 -5.88 -18.23 15.38
C ALA A 392 -6.81 -17.80 14.25
N ASP A 393 -7.97 -17.19 14.55
CA ASP A 393 -8.94 -16.71 13.56
C ASP A 393 -8.46 -15.46 12.81
N SER A 394 -7.26 -14.97 13.08
CA SER A 394 -6.70 -13.82 12.40
C SER A 394 -5.26 -14.07 11.93
N LEU A 395 -4.91 -13.51 10.78
CA LEU A 395 -3.57 -13.63 10.19
C LEU A 395 -3.17 -12.32 9.52
N ALA A 396 -1.94 -11.90 9.74
CA ALA A 396 -1.38 -10.78 9.00
C ALA A 396 -1.00 -11.23 7.58
N SER A 397 -1.58 -10.63 6.56
CA SER A 397 -1.42 -11.04 5.16
C SER A 397 -0.66 -10.07 4.28
N CYS A 398 -0.30 -8.89 4.78
CA CYS A 398 0.59 -7.96 4.10
C CYS A 398 1.28 -7.05 5.12
N CYS A 399 1.93 -5.98 4.67
CA CYS A 399 2.79 -5.17 5.54
C CYS A 399 2.14 -4.60 6.80
N ARG A 400 0.80 -4.57 6.89
CA ARG A 400 0.04 -4.19 8.11
C ARG A 400 -1.37 -4.77 8.18
N LEU A 401 -1.87 -5.34 7.10
CA LEU A 401 -3.25 -5.79 7.02
C LEU A 401 -3.45 -7.03 7.89
N ARG A 402 -4.17 -6.86 8.99
CA ARG A 402 -4.74 -7.94 9.78
C ARG A 402 -6.09 -8.32 9.16
N ASN A 403 -6.30 -9.60 8.95
CA ASN A 403 -7.56 -10.13 8.46
C ASN A 403 -8.13 -11.05 9.54
N GLU A 404 -9.30 -10.72 10.04
CA GLU A 404 -10.06 -11.63 10.88
C GLU A 404 -10.68 -12.72 10.01
N ILE A 405 -10.39 -13.96 10.35
CA ILE A 405 -11.02 -15.14 9.75
C ILE A 405 -12.32 -15.36 10.52
N GLN A 406 -13.35 -14.55 10.22
CA GLN A 406 -14.63 -14.73 10.88
C GLN A 406 -15.43 -15.86 10.24
N ASP A 407 -16.00 -16.69 11.10
CA ASP A 407 -16.70 -17.94 10.81
C ASP A 407 -15.80 -18.99 10.15
N ASN A 408 -15.30 -19.89 10.98
CA ASN A 408 -14.85 -21.24 10.61
C ASN A 408 -15.99 -22.10 10.01
N GLY A 409 -16.96 -21.46 9.36
CA GLY A 409 -17.83 -22.10 8.41
C GLY A 409 -16.98 -22.53 7.23
N PHE A 410 -16.13 -23.53 7.47
CA PHE A 410 -15.40 -24.23 6.45
C PHE A 410 -16.37 -24.55 5.32
N SER A 411 -16.22 -23.86 4.23
CA SER A 411 -16.66 -24.43 2.97
C SER A 411 -15.78 -25.64 2.74
N TYR A 412 -16.19 -26.78 3.25
CA TYR A 412 -15.60 -28.11 2.98
C TYR A 412 -15.40 -28.41 1.50
N THR A 413 -15.92 -27.55 0.65
CA THR A 413 -15.94 -27.73 -0.79
C THR A 413 -14.64 -27.40 -1.50
N LEU A 414 -13.66 -26.71 -0.86
CA LEU A 414 -12.44 -26.32 -1.55
C LEU A 414 -11.13 -26.45 -0.74
N GLY A 415 -11.12 -27.02 0.45
CA GLY A 415 -9.90 -27.28 1.22
C GLY A 415 -9.08 -26.04 1.65
N ALA A 416 -9.57 -24.84 1.36
CA ALA A 416 -8.87 -23.60 1.63
C ALA A 416 -9.16 -23.10 3.04
N GLY A 417 -8.26 -23.37 3.96
CA GLY A 417 -8.34 -22.91 5.34
C GLY A 417 -8.18 -21.40 5.45
N GLY A 418 -9.25 -20.62 5.31
CA GLY A 418 -9.32 -19.23 5.77
C GLY A 418 -8.34 -18.18 5.22
N VAL A 419 -7.40 -18.56 4.36
CA VAL A 419 -6.31 -17.70 3.87
C VAL A 419 -6.69 -16.80 2.69
N SER A 420 -7.83 -17.04 2.06
CA SER A 420 -8.33 -16.28 0.90
C SER A 420 -8.98 -14.97 1.34
N THR A 421 -8.19 -13.98 1.70
CA THR A 421 -8.62 -12.71 2.27
C THR A 421 -7.80 -11.53 1.71
N GLY A 422 -7.97 -10.32 2.21
CA GLY A 422 -7.23 -9.14 1.78
C GLY A 422 -8.06 -7.87 1.83
N SER A 423 -7.63 -6.85 1.11
CA SER A 423 -8.34 -5.58 0.97
C SER A 423 -8.72 -5.33 -0.48
N LYS A 424 -10.00 -5.04 -0.72
CA LYS A 424 -10.50 -4.63 -2.05
C LYS A 424 -10.08 -3.22 -2.39
N SER A 425 -10.09 -2.34 -1.38
CA SER A 425 -9.95 -0.90 -1.56
C SER A 425 -9.58 -0.24 -0.24
N VAL A 426 -8.76 0.80 -0.31
CA VAL A 426 -8.43 1.65 0.83
C VAL A 426 -8.85 3.09 0.54
N LEU A 427 -9.57 3.69 1.48
CA LEU A 427 -9.91 5.10 1.49
C LEU A 427 -9.44 5.70 2.82
N THR A 428 -8.42 6.55 2.77
CA THR A 428 -7.72 7.08 3.95
C THR A 428 -8.31 8.43 4.38
N ILE A 429 -8.60 8.57 5.65
CA ILE A 429 -9.04 9.81 6.30
C ILE A 429 -7.81 10.57 6.79
N ASN A 430 -7.67 11.84 6.44
CA ASN A 430 -6.71 12.76 7.03
C ASN A 430 -7.28 13.30 8.35
N LEU A 431 -6.99 12.62 9.46
CA LEU A 431 -7.53 12.99 10.77
C LEU A 431 -7.08 14.38 11.22
N ASN A 432 -5.80 14.74 10.97
CA ASN A 432 -5.28 16.05 11.31
C ASN A 432 -6.09 17.17 10.65
N ARG A 433 -6.32 17.07 9.34
CA ARG A 433 -7.12 18.06 8.61
C ARG A 433 -8.58 18.07 9.06
N CYS A 434 -9.21 16.92 9.20
CA CYS A 434 -10.62 16.84 9.59
C CYS A 434 -10.88 17.47 10.93
N ILE A 435 -10.03 17.20 11.94
CA ILE A 435 -10.15 17.75 13.29
C ILE A 435 -9.88 19.26 13.29
N GLN A 436 -8.79 19.71 12.66
CA GLN A 436 -8.49 21.14 12.56
C GLN A 436 -9.56 21.93 11.79
N TYR A 437 -10.09 21.35 10.70
CA TYR A 437 -11.19 21.96 9.94
C TYR A 437 -12.43 22.15 10.82
N ALA A 438 -12.82 21.12 11.57
CA ALA A 438 -13.98 21.22 12.46
C ALA A 438 -13.79 22.30 13.53
N VAL A 439 -12.66 22.28 14.23
CA VAL A 439 -12.34 23.27 15.28
C VAL A 439 -12.31 24.70 14.72
N LYS A 440 -11.62 24.93 13.59
CA LYS A 440 -11.55 26.25 12.92
C LYS A 440 -12.91 26.79 12.50
N ASN A 441 -13.90 25.91 12.25
CA ASN A 441 -15.26 26.29 11.86
C ASN A 441 -16.26 26.24 13.04
N GLY A 442 -15.79 26.12 14.28
CA GLY A 442 -16.65 26.09 15.46
C GLY A 442 -17.56 24.86 15.52
N ARG A 443 -17.18 23.76 14.90
CA ARG A 443 -17.93 22.50 14.88
C ARG A 443 -17.30 21.50 15.88
N ASP A 444 -18.15 20.69 16.48
CA ASP A 444 -17.67 19.53 17.21
C ASP A 444 -16.96 18.55 16.25
N TYR A 445 -15.70 18.21 16.55
CA TYR A 445 -14.88 17.41 15.64
C TYR A 445 -15.32 15.95 15.57
N MET A 446 -15.89 15.38 16.63
CA MET A 446 -16.41 14.02 16.61
C MET A 446 -17.63 13.91 15.69
N THR A 447 -18.54 14.87 15.75
CA THR A 447 -19.70 14.97 14.84
C THR A 447 -19.24 15.11 13.39
N TYR A 448 -18.23 15.95 13.13
CA TYR A 448 -17.71 16.11 11.78
C TYR A 448 -17.01 14.83 11.27
N LEU A 449 -16.23 14.16 12.12
CA LEU A 449 -15.62 12.88 11.78
C LEU A 449 -16.68 11.82 11.44
N ALA A 450 -17.77 11.74 12.21
CA ALA A 450 -18.89 10.84 11.92
C ALA A 450 -19.48 11.07 10.51
N GLU A 451 -19.63 12.33 10.08
CA GLU A 451 -20.08 12.65 8.72
C GLU A 451 -19.10 12.23 7.63
N VAL A 452 -17.79 12.37 7.88
CA VAL A 452 -16.74 11.95 6.95
C VAL A 452 -16.68 10.42 6.87
N ILE A 453 -16.74 9.75 8.02
CA ILE A 453 -16.71 8.28 8.12
C ILE A 453 -17.93 7.67 7.43
N ASP A 454 -19.13 8.22 7.63
CA ASP A 454 -20.36 7.77 6.95
C ASP A 454 -20.21 7.87 5.42
N LEU A 455 -19.66 8.98 4.93
CA LEU A 455 -19.39 9.15 3.51
C LEU A 455 -18.36 8.11 3.01
N VAL A 456 -17.27 7.88 3.74
CA VAL A 456 -16.23 6.91 3.39
C VAL A 456 -16.82 5.52 3.21
N HIS A 457 -17.70 5.07 4.12
CA HIS A 457 -18.38 3.78 4.01
C HIS A 457 -19.26 3.69 2.75
N LYS A 458 -20.05 4.72 2.47
CA LYS A 458 -20.89 4.77 1.27
C LYS A 458 -20.06 4.75 -0.03
N VAL A 459 -18.92 5.42 -0.04
CA VAL A 459 -17.97 5.40 -1.17
C VAL A 459 -17.38 4.00 -1.35
N GLN A 460 -17.00 3.35 -0.26
CA GLN A 460 -16.48 1.99 -0.29
C GLN A 460 -17.52 0.97 -0.76
N LEU A 461 -18.79 1.12 -0.35
CA LEU A 461 -19.91 0.30 -0.86
C LEU A 461 -20.10 0.49 -2.37
N ALA A 462 -20.01 1.72 -2.86
CA ALA A 462 -20.11 1.99 -4.30
C ALA A 462 -18.94 1.35 -5.08
N TYR A 463 -17.74 1.32 -4.50
CA TYR A 463 -16.61 0.62 -5.05
C TYR A 463 -16.83 -0.90 -5.08
N ASP A 464 -17.35 -1.50 -4.01
CA ASP A 464 -17.68 -2.93 -3.92
C ASP A 464 -18.67 -3.36 -5.01
N GLU A 465 -19.71 -2.55 -5.23
CA GLU A 465 -20.68 -2.77 -6.31
C GLU A 465 -20.07 -2.67 -7.71
N ASN A 466 -19.05 -1.82 -7.91
CA ASN A 466 -18.29 -1.78 -9.15
C ASN A 466 -17.48 -3.07 -9.35
N LEU A 467 -16.81 -3.58 -8.30
CA LEU A 467 -16.08 -4.83 -8.37
C LEU A 467 -16.98 -6.02 -8.68
N LYS A 468 -18.14 -6.12 -8.00
CA LYS A 468 -19.12 -7.17 -8.28
C LYS A 468 -19.65 -7.11 -9.72
N SER A 469 -19.85 -5.90 -10.24
CA SER A 469 -20.22 -5.69 -11.64
C SER A 469 -19.13 -6.14 -12.62
N LEU A 470 -17.86 -5.90 -12.31
CA LEU A 470 -16.72 -6.37 -13.11
C LEU A 470 -16.56 -7.88 -13.03
N GLN A 471 -16.75 -8.47 -11.85
CA GLN A 471 -16.74 -9.93 -11.67
C GLN A 471 -17.84 -10.59 -12.52
N ALA A 472 -19.07 -10.07 -12.48
CA ALA A 472 -20.19 -10.60 -13.28
C ALA A 472 -19.92 -10.52 -14.80
N GLN A 473 -18.97 -9.71 -15.26
CA GLN A 473 -18.52 -9.60 -16.64
C GLN A 473 -17.26 -10.44 -16.95
N GLY A 474 -16.81 -11.28 -16.01
CA GLY A 474 -15.60 -12.13 -16.17
C GLY A 474 -14.27 -11.36 -16.14
N MET A 475 -14.26 -10.13 -15.65
CA MET A 475 -13.05 -9.29 -15.59
C MET A 475 -12.16 -9.57 -14.37
N LEU A 476 -12.60 -10.43 -13.45
CA LEU A 476 -11.88 -10.76 -12.21
C LEU A 476 -11.61 -12.27 -12.10
N PRO A 477 -10.77 -12.85 -12.97
CA PRO A 477 -10.58 -14.30 -13.05
C PRO A 477 -10.01 -14.93 -11.76
N LEU A 478 -9.28 -14.19 -10.93
CA LEU A 478 -8.79 -14.66 -9.63
C LEU A 478 -9.92 -15.00 -8.66
N PHE A 479 -11.02 -14.23 -8.71
CA PHE A 479 -12.22 -14.47 -7.89
C PHE A 479 -13.03 -15.63 -8.44
N ASP A 480 -13.22 -15.66 -9.77
CA ASP A 480 -14.03 -16.69 -10.44
C ASP A 480 -13.35 -18.08 -10.33
N ALA A 481 -12.03 -18.13 -10.36
CA ALA A 481 -11.23 -19.34 -10.18
C ALA A 481 -11.06 -19.76 -8.71
N GLY A 482 -11.55 -19.00 -7.74
CA GLY A 482 -11.50 -19.36 -6.33
C GLY A 482 -10.17 -19.11 -5.60
N PHE A 483 -9.21 -18.41 -6.21
CA PHE A 483 -7.97 -18.00 -5.52
C PHE A 483 -8.25 -16.99 -4.41
N ILE A 484 -9.26 -16.16 -4.60
CA ILE A 484 -9.70 -15.12 -3.69
C ILE A 484 -11.22 -15.16 -3.57
N ASN A 485 -11.75 -14.96 -2.37
CA ASN A 485 -13.19 -14.84 -2.15
C ASN A 485 -13.57 -13.37 -1.95
N ILE A 486 -14.38 -12.81 -2.86
CA ILE A 486 -14.78 -11.40 -2.80
C ILE A 486 -15.55 -11.05 -1.52
N GLY A 487 -16.34 -11.99 -0.97
CA GLY A 487 -17.07 -11.81 0.28
C GLY A 487 -16.21 -11.84 1.54
N ARG A 488 -14.95 -12.29 1.44
CA ARG A 488 -14.00 -12.37 2.57
C ARG A 488 -12.93 -11.27 2.52
N GLN A 489 -13.01 -10.38 1.56
CA GLN A 489 -12.11 -9.23 1.48
C GLN A 489 -12.72 -7.99 2.09
N TYR A 490 -11.87 -7.16 2.68
CA TYR A 490 -12.27 -5.96 3.39
C TYR A 490 -12.30 -4.73 2.48
N LEU A 491 -13.22 -3.83 2.80
CA LEU A 491 -13.18 -2.43 2.41
C LEU A 491 -12.50 -1.67 3.55
N THR A 492 -11.28 -1.22 3.33
CA THR A 492 -10.45 -0.67 4.39
C THR A 492 -10.68 0.83 4.55
N VAL A 493 -11.04 1.23 5.77
CA VAL A 493 -10.98 2.63 6.19
C VAL A 493 -9.58 2.90 6.69
N GLY A 494 -8.77 3.59 5.88
CA GLY A 494 -7.44 3.99 6.25
C GLY A 494 -7.46 5.23 7.14
N ILE A 495 -6.50 5.35 8.05
CA ILE A 495 -6.27 6.56 8.83
C ILE A 495 -4.84 7.04 8.70
N ASN A 496 -4.66 8.36 8.77
CA ASN A 496 -3.37 9.02 8.82
C ASN A 496 -3.49 10.37 9.55
N GLY A 497 -2.42 10.84 10.18
CA GLY A 497 -2.43 12.10 10.90
C GLY A 497 -3.09 12.04 12.30
N LEU A 498 -3.15 10.87 12.93
CA LEU A 498 -3.71 10.68 14.27
C LEU A 498 -2.89 11.41 15.34
N VAL A 499 -1.58 11.19 15.33
CA VAL A 499 -0.63 11.81 16.26
C VAL A 499 -0.62 13.34 16.09
N GLU A 500 -0.59 13.81 14.85
CA GLU A 500 -0.60 15.23 14.50
C GLU A 500 -1.89 15.93 14.95
N ALA A 501 -3.02 15.22 14.87
CA ALA A 501 -4.30 15.73 15.38
C ALA A 501 -4.32 15.83 16.91
N ALA A 502 -3.74 14.85 17.61
CA ALA A 502 -3.61 14.88 19.07
C ALA A 502 -2.70 16.04 19.52
N GLU A 503 -1.55 16.24 18.85
CA GLU A 503 -0.67 17.39 19.11
C GLU A 503 -1.39 18.73 18.91
N PHE A 504 -2.19 18.87 17.84
CA PHE A 504 -3.00 20.08 17.62
C PHE A 504 -4.00 20.34 18.73
N LEU A 505 -4.59 19.30 19.31
CA LEU A 505 -5.51 19.40 20.46
C LEU A 505 -4.79 19.63 21.80
N GLY A 506 -3.45 19.68 21.81
CA GLY A 506 -2.64 19.82 23.02
C GLY A 506 -2.56 18.57 23.88
N ILE A 507 -2.80 17.40 23.28
CA ILE A 507 -2.73 16.09 23.96
C ILE A 507 -1.29 15.59 23.89
N GLU A 508 -0.69 15.25 25.01
CA GLU A 508 0.66 14.71 25.10
C GLU A 508 0.70 13.26 24.54
N ILE A 509 1.68 12.98 23.68
CA ILE A 509 1.81 11.69 22.99
C ILE A 509 2.64 10.72 23.84
N ASN A 510 2.02 10.17 24.85
CA ASN A 510 2.56 9.10 25.71
C ASN A 510 1.40 8.28 26.28
N ASP A 511 1.70 7.26 27.10
CA ASP A 511 0.69 6.41 27.71
C ASP A 511 -0.01 7.10 28.89
N ASN A 512 -0.91 8.05 28.58
CA ASN A 512 -1.72 8.78 29.53
C ASN A 512 -3.22 8.63 29.23
N PRO A 513 -4.12 8.84 30.23
CA PRO A 513 -5.56 8.65 30.04
C PRO A 513 -6.17 9.51 28.94
N GLN A 514 -5.69 10.74 28.75
CA GLN A 514 -6.24 11.67 27.76
C GLN A 514 -5.94 11.21 26.33
N TYR A 515 -4.71 10.71 26.09
CA TYR A 515 -4.34 10.17 24.77
C TYR A 515 -5.05 8.84 24.49
N VAL A 516 -5.18 7.96 25.49
CA VAL A 516 -5.97 6.72 25.37
C VAL A 516 -7.41 7.04 24.99
N GLU A 517 -8.05 7.96 25.71
CA GLU A 517 -9.44 8.37 25.43
C GLU A 517 -9.60 8.94 24.01
N PHE A 518 -8.69 9.80 23.58
CA PHE A 518 -8.70 10.37 22.23
C PHE A 518 -8.60 9.28 21.16
N VAL A 519 -7.67 8.34 21.32
CA VAL A 519 -7.46 7.24 20.38
C VAL A 519 -8.68 6.31 20.36
N GLN A 520 -9.17 5.88 21.52
CA GLN A 520 -10.31 4.97 21.63
C GLN A 520 -11.58 5.60 21.07
N ASN A 521 -11.88 6.87 21.38
CA ASN A 521 -13.06 7.56 20.85
C ASN A 521 -12.98 7.69 19.31
N THR A 522 -11.81 8.06 18.78
CA THR A 522 -11.62 8.23 17.33
C THR A 522 -11.73 6.91 16.59
N LEU A 523 -11.06 5.86 17.04
CA LEU A 523 -11.07 4.54 16.40
C LEU A 523 -12.37 3.78 16.66
N GLY A 524 -12.93 3.91 17.87
CA GLY A 524 -14.24 3.33 18.25
C GLY A 524 -15.37 3.85 17.37
N LEU A 525 -15.35 5.14 17.03
CA LEU A 525 -16.30 5.72 16.08
C LEU A 525 -16.20 5.05 14.69
N ILE A 526 -14.99 4.81 14.20
CA ILE A 526 -14.80 4.11 12.91
C ILE A 526 -15.33 2.67 12.99
N GLU A 527 -15.03 1.97 14.08
CA GLU A 527 -15.49 0.60 14.29
C GLU A 527 -17.02 0.50 14.38
N GLU A 528 -17.68 1.47 15.03
CA GLU A 528 -19.15 1.57 15.06
C GLU A 528 -19.72 1.63 13.65
N TYR A 529 -19.17 2.46 12.78
CA TYR A 529 -19.60 2.54 11.38
C TYR A 529 -19.23 1.29 10.58
N ASN A 530 -18.07 0.65 10.84
CA ASN A 530 -17.73 -0.64 10.25
C ASN A 530 -18.81 -1.69 10.59
N LYS A 531 -19.25 -1.78 11.84
CA LYS A 531 -20.33 -2.68 12.29
C LYS A 531 -21.68 -2.33 11.65
N LYS A 532 -22.00 -1.04 11.55
CA LYS A 532 -23.24 -0.53 10.94
C LYS A 532 -23.40 -0.92 9.47
N TYR A 533 -22.30 -0.85 8.69
CA TYR A 533 -22.34 -1.08 7.24
C TYR A 533 -21.96 -2.51 6.83
N ARG A 534 -21.48 -3.31 7.75
CA ARG A 534 -21.09 -4.71 7.51
C ARG A 534 -22.30 -5.56 7.12
N THR A 535 -22.09 -6.49 6.16
CA THR A 535 -23.04 -7.55 5.79
C THR A 535 -22.31 -8.89 5.75
N LYS A 536 -23.02 -9.98 5.44
CA LYS A 536 -22.41 -11.31 5.26
C LYS A 536 -21.38 -11.37 4.12
N THR A 537 -21.47 -10.49 3.14
CA THR A 537 -20.63 -10.49 1.93
C THR A 537 -19.83 -9.20 1.75
N THR A 538 -19.94 -8.26 2.68
CA THR A 538 -19.23 -6.97 2.64
C THR A 538 -18.66 -6.69 4.02
N LEU A 539 -17.36 -6.75 4.12
CA LEU A 539 -16.59 -6.58 5.36
C LEU A 539 -15.87 -5.24 5.36
N PHE A 540 -15.73 -4.65 6.54
CA PHE A 540 -14.97 -3.42 6.76
C PHE A 540 -13.93 -3.63 7.85
N ASN A 541 -12.79 -2.96 7.71
CA ASN A 541 -11.79 -2.84 8.76
C ASN A 541 -11.20 -1.42 8.80
N CYS A 542 -10.48 -1.11 9.88
CA CYS A 542 -9.74 0.15 10.04
C CYS A 542 -8.25 -0.16 10.10
N GLU A 543 -7.44 0.55 9.33
CA GLU A 543 -5.98 0.36 9.24
C GLU A 543 -5.24 1.68 9.36
N MET A 544 -4.16 1.70 10.15
CA MET A 544 -3.19 2.80 10.13
C MET A 544 -2.27 2.62 8.91
N ILE A 545 -2.52 3.42 7.87
CA ILE A 545 -1.89 3.24 6.57
C ILE A 545 -0.40 3.56 6.59
N PRO A 546 0.46 2.60 6.21
CA PRO A 546 1.90 2.79 6.12
C PRO A 546 2.36 3.41 4.80
N ALA A 547 1.45 3.83 3.95
CA ALA A 547 1.73 4.17 2.56
C ALA A 547 2.90 5.14 2.40
N GLU A 548 3.76 4.87 1.45
CA GLU A 548 4.97 5.64 1.17
C GLU A 548 4.67 7.12 0.93
N ASN A 549 3.55 7.42 0.29
CA ASN A 549 3.21 8.77 -0.16
C ASN A 549 2.18 9.49 0.69
N VAL A 550 1.22 8.79 1.31
CA VAL A 550 0.04 9.47 1.87
C VAL A 550 0.42 10.40 3.03
N GLY A 551 1.32 9.98 3.90
CA GLY A 551 1.79 10.82 5.01
C GLY A 551 2.51 12.09 4.53
N VAL A 552 3.34 11.97 3.50
CA VAL A 552 4.05 13.11 2.86
C VAL A 552 3.07 14.05 2.17
N LYS A 553 2.12 13.49 1.40
CA LYS A 553 1.09 14.28 0.69
C LYS A 553 0.19 15.03 1.66
N HIS A 554 -0.30 14.37 2.71
CA HIS A 554 -1.15 15.02 3.71
C HIS A 554 -0.43 16.17 4.40
N ALA A 555 0.81 15.97 4.85
CA ALA A 555 1.61 17.02 5.47
C ALA A 555 1.82 18.21 4.51
N LYS A 556 2.17 17.94 3.25
CA LYS A 556 2.35 18.97 2.22
C LYS A 556 1.08 19.75 1.97
N TRP A 557 -0.04 19.08 1.68
CA TRP A 557 -1.32 19.73 1.37
C TRP A 557 -1.88 20.50 2.57
N ASP A 558 -1.73 19.96 3.79
CA ASP A 558 -2.17 20.63 5.00
C ASP A 558 -1.40 21.92 5.22
N ARG A 559 -0.07 21.92 4.99
CA ARG A 559 0.77 23.12 5.07
C ARG A 559 0.40 24.15 4.01
N GLU A 560 0.21 23.73 2.76
CA GLU A 560 -0.20 24.60 1.64
C GLU A 560 -1.55 25.28 1.91
N ASP A 561 -2.47 24.59 2.58
CA ASP A 561 -3.81 25.10 2.92
C ASP A 561 -3.89 25.79 4.29
N GLY A 562 -2.74 26.02 4.97
CA GLY A 562 -2.66 26.79 6.22
C GLY A 562 -3.13 26.05 7.47
N TYR A 563 -3.07 24.73 7.49
CA TYR A 563 -3.26 23.91 8.70
C TYR A 563 -1.94 23.76 9.48
N ALA A 564 -2.03 23.45 10.77
CA ALA A 564 -0.86 23.16 11.58
C ALA A 564 -0.24 21.81 11.17
N VAL A 565 1.05 21.83 10.84
CA VAL A 565 1.80 20.67 10.36
C VAL A 565 3.13 20.60 11.11
N PRO A 566 3.26 19.73 12.10
CA PRO A 566 4.48 19.66 12.92
C PRO A 566 5.68 19.00 12.20
N ARG A 567 5.43 18.20 11.15
CA ARG A 567 6.48 17.46 10.41
C ARG A 567 6.16 17.29 8.93
N ASP A 568 7.16 16.94 8.11
CA ASP A 568 7.03 16.81 6.64
C ASP A 568 6.40 15.49 6.19
N CYS A 569 6.29 14.52 7.11
CA CYS A 569 5.63 13.25 6.88
C CYS A 569 4.84 12.86 8.14
N TYR A 570 3.53 12.64 8.01
CA TYR A 570 2.70 12.22 9.12
C TYR A 570 3.04 10.80 9.57
N ASN A 571 3.02 10.60 10.89
CA ASN A 571 3.34 9.31 11.49
C ASN A 571 2.32 8.22 11.10
N SER A 572 2.84 7.00 11.02
CA SER A 572 2.03 5.78 10.87
C SER A 572 2.12 4.91 12.14
N TYR A 573 2.35 5.53 13.29
CA TYR A 573 2.47 4.92 14.61
C TYR A 573 1.62 5.71 15.61
N PHE A 574 1.40 5.15 16.80
CA PHE A 574 0.77 5.85 17.93
C PHE A 574 1.75 6.70 18.73
N TYR A 575 2.96 6.89 18.25
CA TYR A 575 4.00 7.72 18.84
C TYR A 575 4.74 8.52 17.77
N ILE A 576 5.47 9.54 18.18
CA ILE A 576 6.32 10.35 17.30
C ILE A 576 7.63 9.58 17.06
N VAL A 577 7.91 9.23 15.81
CA VAL A 577 9.06 8.37 15.45
C VAL A 577 10.42 9.03 15.75
N GLU A 578 10.45 10.34 15.84
CA GLU A 578 11.62 11.17 16.16
C GLU A 578 11.81 11.35 17.69
N ASP A 579 10.81 10.98 18.52
CA ASP A 579 10.83 11.19 19.95
C ASP A 579 11.87 10.30 20.64
N LYS A 580 12.75 10.95 21.40
CA LYS A 580 13.84 10.33 22.17
C LYS A 580 13.46 10.02 23.62
N SER A 581 12.32 10.54 24.10
CA SER A 581 11.87 10.38 25.48
C SER A 581 11.24 9.02 25.74
N LEU A 582 10.62 8.40 24.70
CA LEU A 582 9.96 7.12 24.80
C LEU A 582 10.94 5.97 24.62
N ASN A 583 11.01 5.07 25.57
CA ASN A 583 11.79 3.83 25.46
C ASN A 583 11.04 2.75 24.64
N ILE A 584 11.65 1.60 24.40
CA ILE A 584 11.06 0.51 23.60
C ILE A 584 9.77 -0.02 24.23
N ILE A 585 9.72 -0.14 25.56
CA ILE A 585 8.55 -0.67 26.28
C ILE A 585 7.40 0.32 26.17
N ASP A 586 7.65 1.63 26.28
CA ASP A 586 6.64 2.66 26.09
C ASP A 586 6.05 2.63 24.67
N LYS A 587 6.88 2.41 23.65
CA LYS A 587 6.43 2.23 22.26
C LYS A 587 5.60 0.95 22.08
N MET A 588 5.94 -0.14 22.78
CA MET A 588 5.12 -1.36 22.79
C MET A 588 3.76 -1.09 23.48
N ARG A 589 3.72 -0.38 24.59
CA ARG A 589 2.46 0.02 25.26
C ARG A 589 1.55 0.84 24.38
N LEU A 590 2.11 1.82 23.66
CA LEU A 590 1.39 2.65 22.69
C LEU A 590 0.87 1.85 21.47
N HIS A 591 1.32 0.62 21.26
CA HIS A 591 0.80 -0.35 20.29
C HIS A 591 0.18 -1.58 21.00
N GLY A 592 -0.06 -1.48 22.29
CA GLY A 592 -0.71 -2.49 23.09
C GLY A 592 -2.24 -2.47 22.92
N ARG A 593 -2.91 -3.44 23.58
CA ARG A 593 -4.36 -3.70 23.43
C ARG A 593 -5.22 -2.45 23.50
N LYS A 594 -5.00 -1.58 24.48
CA LYS A 594 -5.81 -0.35 24.68
C LYS A 594 -5.73 0.68 23.54
N TYR A 595 -4.71 0.62 22.68
CA TYR A 595 -4.57 1.52 21.52
C TYR A 595 -5.06 0.86 20.23
N ILE A 596 -4.90 -0.45 20.09
CA ILE A 596 -5.20 -1.18 18.84
C ILE A 596 -6.54 -1.92 18.87
N GLU A 597 -7.28 -1.89 19.98
CA GLU A 597 -8.53 -2.64 20.17
C GLU A 597 -9.53 -2.41 19.03
N HIS A 598 -9.73 -1.15 18.64
CA HIS A 598 -10.63 -0.76 17.55
C HIS A 598 -9.98 -0.73 16.17
N LEU A 599 -8.68 -1.04 16.08
CA LEU A 599 -7.92 -1.01 14.81
C LEU A 599 -7.93 -2.40 14.17
N THR A 600 -9.08 -2.82 13.68
CA THR A 600 -9.33 -4.19 13.19
C THR A 600 -8.50 -4.56 11.94
N GLY A 601 -8.05 -3.58 11.15
CA GLY A 601 -7.14 -3.77 10.01
C GLY A 601 -5.67 -3.76 10.38
N GLY A 602 -5.33 -3.32 11.60
CA GLY A 602 -3.99 -3.41 12.16
C GLY A 602 -3.11 -2.17 11.97
N SER A 603 -1.98 -2.23 12.66
CA SER A 603 -0.87 -1.29 12.60
C SER A 603 0.42 -2.08 12.80
N ALA A 604 1.51 -1.76 12.09
CA ALA A 604 2.80 -2.38 12.33
C ALA A 604 3.69 -1.48 13.17
N LEU A 605 4.15 -1.99 14.30
CA LEU A 605 5.13 -1.33 15.14
C LEU A 605 6.55 -1.64 14.66
N HIS A 606 7.33 -0.61 14.36
CA HIS A 606 8.76 -0.73 14.08
C HIS A 606 9.56 -0.27 15.30
N LEU A 607 10.16 -1.23 16.00
CA LEU A 607 11.05 -0.97 17.12
C LEU A 607 12.46 -0.74 16.58
N ASN A 608 12.83 0.53 16.44
CA ASN A 608 14.11 0.92 15.85
C ASN A 608 15.25 0.77 16.85
N LEU A 609 16.24 -0.06 16.51
CA LEU A 609 17.44 -0.35 17.31
C LEU A 609 18.69 0.03 16.53
N GLU A 610 19.74 0.49 17.21
CA GLU A 610 21.06 0.70 16.61
C GLU A 610 21.93 -0.56 16.59
N GLU A 611 21.65 -1.51 17.49
CA GLU A 611 22.43 -2.73 17.66
C GLU A 611 21.54 -3.94 17.93
N HIS A 612 22.09 -5.12 17.71
CA HIS A 612 21.41 -6.39 17.99
C HIS A 612 21.45 -6.68 19.48
N LEU A 613 20.32 -7.09 20.00
CA LEU A 613 20.19 -7.60 21.37
C LEU A 613 20.52 -9.09 21.43
N SER A 614 20.80 -9.59 22.62
CA SER A 614 20.97 -11.01 22.86
C SER A 614 19.64 -11.78 22.69
N LYS A 615 19.72 -13.09 22.43
CA LYS A 615 18.53 -13.98 22.37
C LYS A 615 17.65 -13.84 23.64
N ALA A 616 18.26 -13.75 24.81
CA ALA A 616 17.54 -13.60 26.07
C ALA A 616 16.77 -12.29 26.17
N GLN A 617 17.36 -11.17 25.70
CA GLN A 617 16.69 -9.87 25.67
C GLN A 617 15.53 -9.88 24.67
N TYR A 618 15.71 -10.43 23.47
CA TYR A 618 14.59 -10.58 22.53
C TYR A 618 13.47 -11.47 23.06
N ALA A 619 13.80 -12.60 23.72
CA ALA A 619 12.79 -13.45 24.37
C ALA A 619 12.00 -12.69 25.45
N GLN A 620 12.67 -11.78 26.17
CA GLN A 620 12.02 -10.93 27.16
C GLN A 620 11.12 -9.87 26.49
N LEU A 621 11.55 -9.27 25.38
CA LEU A 621 10.73 -8.31 24.62
C LEU A 621 9.51 -8.99 23.96
N LEU A 622 9.64 -10.24 23.49
CA LEU A 622 8.49 -11.02 23.01
C LEU A 622 7.46 -11.26 24.11
N ARG A 623 7.92 -11.52 25.33
CA ARG A 623 7.04 -11.64 26.51
C ARG A 623 6.35 -10.32 26.82
N VAL A 624 7.07 -9.20 26.81
CA VAL A 624 6.47 -7.87 27.00
C VAL A 624 5.43 -7.59 25.93
N ALA A 625 5.70 -7.91 24.66
CA ALA A 625 4.75 -7.72 23.57
C ALA A 625 3.45 -8.52 23.80
N ALA A 626 3.56 -9.78 24.27
CA ALA A 626 2.39 -10.60 24.60
C ALA A 626 1.59 -10.02 25.79
N GLN A 627 2.29 -9.54 26.83
CA GLN A 627 1.66 -8.93 28.02
C GLN A 627 0.93 -7.63 27.71
N GLU A 628 1.52 -6.74 26.93
CA GLU A 628 0.91 -5.47 26.51
C GLU A 628 -0.17 -5.70 25.42
N GLY A 629 -0.21 -6.86 24.78
CA GLY A 629 -1.13 -7.17 23.67
C GLY A 629 -0.71 -6.50 22.36
N CYS A 630 0.59 -6.25 22.20
CA CYS A 630 1.17 -5.77 20.96
C CYS A 630 1.16 -6.88 19.91
N ASN A 631 0.33 -6.78 18.89
CA ASN A 631 0.01 -7.91 18.02
C ASN A 631 0.82 -8.00 16.73
N TYR A 632 1.38 -6.88 16.21
CA TYR A 632 2.14 -6.88 14.96
C TYR A 632 3.32 -5.92 15.01
N PHE A 633 4.52 -6.46 15.03
CA PHE A 633 5.73 -5.67 15.21
C PHE A 633 6.96 -6.29 14.54
N THR A 634 8.01 -5.49 14.42
CA THR A 634 9.35 -5.94 14.01
C THR A 634 10.42 -5.15 14.77
N PHE A 635 11.56 -5.77 15.03
CA PHE A 635 12.78 -5.07 15.43
C PHE A 635 13.52 -4.64 14.18
N ASN A 636 13.72 -3.35 14.03
CA ASN A 636 14.24 -2.73 12.81
C ASN A 636 15.63 -2.15 13.05
N ILE A 637 16.65 -2.86 12.57
CA ILE A 637 18.03 -2.43 12.63
C ILE A 637 18.50 -2.14 11.20
N PRO A 638 19.04 -0.93 10.91
CA PRO A 638 19.57 -0.64 9.59
C PRO A 638 20.78 -1.50 9.28
N ASN A 639 20.72 -2.27 8.19
CA ASN A 639 21.89 -2.94 7.65
C ASN A 639 22.70 -1.96 6.80
N THR A 640 24.01 -1.94 6.96
CA THR A 640 24.90 -1.11 6.14
C THR A 640 25.23 -1.80 4.83
N ILE A 641 25.14 -1.08 3.72
CA ILE A 641 25.59 -1.54 2.41
C ILE A 641 26.62 -0.57 1.83
N CYS A 642 27.74 -1.09 1.41
CA CYS A 642 28.81 -0.30 0.78
C CYS A 642 28.52 -0.12 -0.72
N ASN A 643 28.46 1.12 -1.19
CA ASN A 643 28.27 1.42 -2.61
C ASN A 643 29.52 1.11 -3.45
N LYS A 644 30.71 1.08 -2.81
CA LYS A 644 31.98 0.85 -3.50
C LYS A 644 32.27 -0.64 -3.74
N CYS A 645 32.14 -1.50 -2.73
CA CYS A 645 32.49 -2.94 -2.84
C CYS A 645 31.29 -3.88 -2.76
N GLY A 646 30.08 -3.38 -2.48
CA GLY A 646 28.85 -4.18 -2.38
C GLY A 646 28.69 -4.95 -1.06
N HIS A 647 29.65 -4.85 -0.12
CA HIS A 647 29.55 -5.54 1.17
C HIS A 647 28.31 -5.12 1.94
N ILE A 648 27.59 -6.10 2.52
CA ILE A 648 26.42 -5.88 3.36
C ILE A 648 26.73 -6.35 4.78
N SER A 649 26.59 -5.45 5.75
CA SER A 649 26.73 -5.74 7.18
C SER A 649 25.38 -5.61 7.87
N LYS A 650 25.06 -6.51 8.80
CA LYS A 650 23.87 -6.41 9.66
C LYS A 650 23.97 -5.32 10.72
N HIS A 651 25.13 -4.70 10.87
CA HIS A 651 25.36 -3.64 11.84
C HIS A 651 25.16 -2.26 11.21
N TYR A 652 24.69 -1.30 12.01
CA TYR A 652 24.58 0.09 11.63
C TYR A 652 25.96 0.77 11.73
N LEU A 653 26.69 0.81 10.62
CA LEU A 653 28.07 1.31 10.52
C LEU A 653 28.13 2.62 9.73
N ARG A 654 29.17 3.42 9.99
CA ARG A 654 29.46 4.66 9.23
C ARG A 654 30.56 4.47 8.18
N GLU A 655 31.21 3.33 8.20
CA GLU A 655 32.32 2.96 7.32
C GLU A 655 32.22 1.47 6.99
N CYS A 656 32.57 1.10 5.77
CA CYS A 656 32.60 -0.29 5.34
C CYS A 656 33.73 -1.05 6.05
N PRO A 657 33.44 -2.18 6.71
CA PRO A 657 34.49 -2.95 7.41
C PRO A 657 35.47 -3.64 6.47
N GLU A 658 35.11 -3.83 5.18
CA GLU A 658 35.96 -4.51 4.20
C GLU A 658 36.88 -3.57 3.42
N CYS A 659 36.38 -2.43 2.95
CA CYS A 659 37.14 -1.54 2.06
C CYS A 659 37.35 -0.12 2.62
N HIS A 660 36.92 0.13 3.85
CA HIS A 660 37.03 1.40 4.56
C HIS A 660 36.43 2.61 3.83
N SER A 661 35.46 2.36 2.92
CA SER A 661 34.74 3.41 2.23
C SER A 661 33.65 3.98 3.13
N THR A 662 33.52 5.32 3.12
CA THR A 662 32.41 6.04 3.75
C THR A 662 31.22 6.26 2.79
N ASP A 663 31.35 5.82 1.53
CA ASP A 663 30.25 5.79 0.57
C ASP A 663 29.37 4.56 0.85
N ILE A 664 28.44 4.75 1.78
CA ILE A 664 27.52 3.73 2.29
C ILE A 664 26.08 4.18 2.17
N ASP A 665 25.19 3.20 2.08
CA ASP A 665 23.75 3.36 2.19
C ASP A 665 23.22 2.39 3.26
N TYR A 666 21.95 2.53 3.62
CA TYR A 666 21.33 1.67 4.62
C TYR A 666 20.15 0.91 4.04
N LEU A 667 20.04 -0.37 4.38
CA LEU A 667 18.89 -1.20 4.14
C LEU A 667 18.05 -1.20 5.42
N THR A 668 16.86 -0.64 5.38
CA THR A 668 15.98 -0.56 6.55
C THR A 668 14.50 -0.55 6.15
N ARG A 669 13.62 -0.77 7.13
CA ARG A 669 12.18 -0.63 6.96
C ARG A 669 11.76 0.79 7.32
N ILE A 670 11.58 1.65 6.34
CA ILE A 670 10.90 2.94 6.52
C ILE A 670 9.40 2.71 6.49
N ILE A 671 8.97 1.82 5.62
CA ILE A 671 7.61 1.26 5.51
C ILE A 671 7.66 -0.27 5.69
N GLY A 672 6.65 -1.02 5.26
CA GLY A 672 6.51 -2.45 5.54
C GLY A 672 7.60 -3.39 5.01
N TYR A 673 8.55 -2.95 4.18
CA TYR A 673 9.60 -3.80 3.59
C TYR A 673 10.99 -3.17 3.65
N MET A 674 12.02 -4.02 3.69
CA MET A 674 13.43 -3.57 3.66
C MET A 674 13.81 -3.07 2.28
N LYS A 675 14.35 -1.86 2.23
CA LYS A 675 14.87 -1.26 1.00
C LYS A 675 16.02 -0.31 1.29
N ARG A 676 16.83 0.02 0.30
CA ARG A 676 17.81 1.09 0.41
C ARG A 676 17.12 2.41 0.72
N VAL A 677 17.66 3.18 1.66
CA VAL A 677 17.13 4.50 2.01
C VAL A 677 17.16 5.42 0.80
N SER A 678 18.19 5.36 -0.02
CA SER A 678 18.34 6.15 -1.25
C SER A 678 17.26 5.89 -2.32
N ASN A 679 16.52 4.79 -2.25
CA ASN A 679 15.43 4.49 -3.19
C ASN A 679 14.11 5.19 -2.86
N PHE A 680 13.97 5.69 -1.62
CA PHE A 680 12.76 6.38 -1.18
C PHE A 680 12.72 7.83 -1.67
N SER A 681 11.53 8.45 -1.61
CA SER A 681 11.37 9.88 -1.87
C SER A 681 12.16 10.74 -0.87
N MET A 682 12.54 11.95 -1.27
CA MET A 682 13.32 12.87 -0.42
C MET A 682 12.71 13.02 0.99
N ALA A 683 11.41 13.27 1.10
CA ALA A 683 10.76 13.43 2.40
C ALA A 683 10.82 12.17 3.27
N ARG A 684 10.85 10.98 2.66
CA ARG A 684 11.03 9.71 3.39
C ARG A 684 12.49 9.47 3.77
N GLN A 685 13.45 9.90 2.97
CA GLN A 685 14.87 9.87 3.34
C GLN A 685 15.13 10.80 4.53
N GLU A 686 14.54 12.00 4.54
CA GLU A 686 14.61 12.94 5.65
C GLU A 686 13.94 12.40 6.93
N GLU A 687 12.78 11.75 6.81
CA GLU A 687 12.15 11.05 7.93
C GLU A 687 13.06 9.95 8.49
N ALA A 688 13.66 9.12 7.61
CA ALA A 688 14.59 8.07 8.01
C ALA A 688 15.80 8.63 8.78
N ALA A 689 16.34 9.77 8.32
CA ALA A 689 17.48 10.43 8.97
C ALA A 689 17.13 10.99 10.36
N ARG A 690 15.87 11.35 10.59
CA ARG A 690 15.40 11.89 11.87
C ARG A 690 14.89 10.83 12.84
N ARG A 691 14.68 9.57 12.40
CA ARG A 691 14.22 8.48 13.26
C ARG A 691 15.16 8.26 14.44
N PHE A 692 14.58 8.07 15.61
CA PHE A 692 15.33 7.71 16.78
C PHE A 692 15.52 6.18 16.86
N TYR A 693 16.78 5.76 17.00
CA TYR A 693 17.18 4.37 17.20
C TYR A 693 17.68 4.20 18.62
N HIS A 694 17.19 3.18 19.30
CA HIS A 694 17.56 2.89 20.69
C HIS A 694 18.88 2.17 20.75
N ARG A 695 19.72 2.56 21.73
CA ARG A 695 20.95 1.85 22.13
C ARG A 695 20.73 1.19 23.47
N ASP A 696 21.28 -0.01 23.64
CA ASP A 696 21.45 -0.61 24.97
C ASP A 696 22.55 0.20 25.69
N ARG A 697 22.24 0.80 26.85
CA ARG A 697 23.18 1.57 27.66
C ARG A 697 23.50 0.79 28.92
#